data_1098cfd48fc59fc9294ba3e6c54b3ea2
#
_entry.id   1098cfd48fc59fc9294ba3e6c54b3ea2
#
_cell.length_a   1.000
_cell.length_b   1.000
_cell.length_c   1.000
_cell.angle_alpha   90.00
_cell.angle_beta   90.00
_cell.angle_gamma   90.00
#
_symmetry.space_group_name_H-M   'P 1'
#
loop_
_entity.id
_entity.type
_entity.pdbx_description
1 polymer ?
#
loop_
_entity_poly.entity_id
_entity_poly.type
_entity_poly.pdbx_seq_one_letter_code
_entity_poly.pdbx_strand_id
1 'polypeptide(L)'
;MIHIFDGAMGTMLQAGGLEPGGCPELMNIDHPEVVRHIHEAYIEAGATIIETNTFGASRLKLDHYGLEERVAELNMAAVRIAKEAAGTRAKVAGSMGPTGRFISPLGDLGFEDAYACFLEQASALAKAGVDYFIIETCIDIQEMRAALLAAKDIAPGIPVICQLTYSDDGRTVTGTDPQSAAIILSHMGADIIGVNCSLGPEQLVPIVKTLAENCDCPISVQPNAGMPQLVDGETHFPMGPEVFGSWGPKLLAAGATYLGGCCGTTPAHIRALREALEGKAEPVREPLPKRLWLASRSKSVCIDKDLPTVLIGERINPTGRKKLAAEIREGSLLSVKKEAVNQVKAGAELLDVNMGVAGIDAVKAMSQAVTEIAQLTDAPLAIDTSDPAALEAGLRAYPGRALINSVSAENDRIRDFLPLAKKYGAAILCLPITEDGVPKTAAERLKAITYIIDNAKKAGLDDGDFLLDALVMTVSADKNACREVLKTLQLYRQHLGYPSTMGLSNISFGLPNRPLINSTFFTMCLAAGLDAPIMNPYDESMQKALKASAALLGDDPCGLAFSQDESNLALPKKAAVMKTTDLPILDAIKQAVIEGEKDIIVGLVVQALQEGKTGNEITEKGLTAAMTEIGEDFGSGRMFLPQVLLSAETMRAAFDKLKELIPASAEADKGTFVIATVKGDVHDLGKNITGALLANSGFKVIDLGKDVEADTIVETAIQQDADVVGLAALMTTTMPQIDKVIDKLQAAGARAKVMIGGAAVTQDYADSCGADAYAADGVKAVKLAKQIVGVE
;
A
#
# COMPACT_ATOMS: atom_id res chain seq x y z
N MET A 1 -10.92 13.01 -26.08
CA MET A 1 -11.22 14.46 -25.83
C MET A 1 -10.48 14.87 -24.57
N ILE A 2 -9.77 16.01 -24.57
CA ILE A 2 -9.09 16.51 -23.37
C ILE A 2 -10.15 17.14 -22.46
N HIS A 3 -10.17 16.70 -21.20
CA HIS A 3 -11.07 17.20 -20.16
C HIS A 3 -10.32 18.10 -19.20
N ILE A 4 -10.91 19.21 -18.82
CA ILE A 4 -10.33 20.16 -17.88
C ILE A 4 -11.13 20.11 -16.59
N PHE A 5 -10.48 19.72 -15.50
CA PHE A 5 -11.04 19.86 -14.15
C PHE A 5 -10.93 21.31 -13.67
N ASP A 6 -11.63 21.61 -12.60
CA ASP A 6 -11.45 22.82 -11.83
C ASP A 6 -10.12 22.80 -11.02
N GLY A 7 -10.04 23.64 -10.02
CA GLY A 7 -8.88 23.78 -9.16
C GLY A 7 -9.26 23.77 -7.68
N ALA A 8 -8.41 24.33 -6.85
CA ALA A 8 -8.54 24.30 -5.40
C ALA A 8 -9.90 24.85 -4.92
N MET A 9 -10.68 24.02 -4.23
CA MET A 9 -11.88 24.47 -3.52
C MET A 9 -11.51 25.12 -2.18
N GLY A 10 -10.70 24.47 -1.35
CA GLY A 10 -10.38 24.90 0.01
C GLY A 10 -9.77 26.31 0.07
N THR A 11 -8.75 26.61 -0.73
CA THR A 11 -8.13 27.94 -0.78
C THR A 11 -9.09 29.03 -1.27
N MET A 12 -10.01 28.69 -2.16
CA MET A 12 -11.05 29.61 -2.64
C MET A 12 -12.12 29.87 -1.57
N LEU A 13 -12.48 28.86 -0.78
CA LEU A 13 -13.40 29.02 0.35
C LEU A 13 -12.78 29.89 1.46
N GLN A 14 -11.49 29.73 1.76
CA GLN A 14 -10.77 30.59 2.70
C GLN A 14 -10.77 32.07 2.24
N ALA A 15 -10.49 32.28 0.96
CA ALA A 15 -10.61 33.64 0.37
C ALA A 15 -12.05 34.14 0.38
N GLY A 16 -13.04 33.27 0.36
CA GLY A 16 -14.48 33.56 0.43
C GLY A 16 -15.04 33.68 1.84
N GLY A 17 -14.18 33.64 2.90
CA GLY A 17 -14.60 33.90 4.27
C GLY A 17 -14.76 32.65 5.15
N LEU A 18 -14.26 31.48 4.72
CA LEU A 18 -14.16 30.30 5.60
C LEU A 18 -13.12 30.58 6.70
N GLU A 19 -13.58 30.58 7.95
CA GLU A 19 -12.70 30.74 9.12
C GLU A 19 -11.69 29.60 9.25
N PRO A 20 -10.46 29.88 9.70
CA PRO A 20 -9.47 28.86 9.98
C PRO A 20 -10.00 27.79 10.97
N GLY A 21 -9.97 26.51 10.57
CA GLY A 21 -10.53 25.40 11.36
C GLY A 21 -12.03 25.20 11.18
N GLY A 22 -12.71 26.01 10.37
CA GLY A 22 -14.11 25.79 10.00
C GLY A 22 -14.30 24.59 9.07
N CYS A 23 -15.49 24.00 9.09
CA CYS A 23 -15.87 22.90 8.21
C CYS A 23 -16.16 23.42 6.79
N PRO A 24 -15.36 23.07 5.77
CA PRO A 24 -15.56 23.54 4.40
C PRO A 24 -16.93 23.11 3.84
N GLU A 25 -17.37 21.91 4.17
CA GLU A 25 -18.62 21.33 3.67
C GLU A 25 -19.87 22.04 4.23
N LEU A 26 -19.74 22.65 5.40
CA LEU A 26 -20.84 23.41 6.00
C LEU A 26 -21.16 24.68 5.19
N MET A 27 -20.19 25.20 4.43
CA MET A 27 -20.39 26.35 3.51
C MET A 27 -21.44 26.04 2.43
N ASN A 28 -21.70 24.76 2.14
CA ASN A 28 -22.78 24.36 1.23
C ASN A 28 -24.19 24.73 1.77
N ILE A 29 -24.31 24.92 3.07
CA ILE A 29 -25.55 25.28 3.76
C ILE A 29 -25.56 26.75 4.17
N ASP A 30 -24.50 27.19 4.84
CA ASP A 30 -24.42 28.50 5.45
C ASP A 30 -24.12 29.62 4.44
N HIS A 31 -23.28 29.30 3.41
CA HIS A 31 -22.83 30.23 2.37
C HIS A 31 -22.88 29.62 0.96
N PRO A 32 -24.03 29.10 0.52
CA PRO A 32 -24.15 28.41 -0.79
C PRO A 32 -23.79 29.30 -1.98
N GLU A 33 -23.99 30.63 -1.83
CA GLU A 33 -23.63 31.61 -2.86
C GLU A 33 -22.10 31.68 -3.09
N VAL A 34 -21.28 31.52 -2.04
CA VAL A 34 -19.83 31.49 -2.15
C VAL A 34 -19.39 30.25 -2.92
N VAL A 35 -19.89 29.08 -2.54
CA VAL A 35 -19.57 27.82 -3.23
C VAL A 35 -19.99 27.86 -4.70
N ARG A 36 -21.18 28.39 -4.99
CA ARG A 36 -21.69 28.58 -6.37
C ARG A 36 -20.76 29.47 -7.17
N HIS A 37 -20.38 30.62 -6.60
CA HIS A 37 -19.49 31.58 -7.28
C HIS A 37 -18.14 30.95 -7.64
N ILE A 38 -17.58 30.11 -6.78
CA ILE A 38 -16.34 29.38 -7.04
C ILE A 38 -16.53 28.45 -8.25
N HIS A 39 -17.58 27.66 -8.27
CA HIS A 39 -17.87 26.76 -9.42
C HIS A 39 -18.04 27.54 -10.71
N GLU A 40 -18.81 28.63 -10.69
CA GLU A 40 -19.03 29.51 -11.84
C GLU A 40 -17.70 30.08 -12.37
N ALA A 41 -16.81 30.55 -11.47
CA ALA A 41 -15.51 31.11 -11.82
C ALA A 41 -14.61 30.07 -12.52
N TYR A 42 -14.61 28.80 -12.07
CA TYR A 42 -13.87 27.73 -12.72
C TYR A 42 -14.48 27.36 -14.09
N ILE A 43 -15.81 27.32 -14.22
CA ILE A 43 -16.48 27.05 -15.50
C ILE A 43 -16.17 28.16 -16.49
N GLU A 44 -16.17 29.42 -16.06
CA GLU A 44 -15.78 30.56 -16.88
C GLU A 44 -14.30 30.53 -17.29
N ALA A 45 -13.44 29.95 -16.43
CA ALA A 45 -12.04 29.69 -16.77
C ALA A 45 -11.86 28.53 -17.75
N GLY A 46 -12.92 27.75 -17.99
CA GLY A 46 -12.98 26.69 -19.01
C GLY A 46 -12.93 25.29 -18.45
N ALA A 47 -13.18 25.09 -17.17
CA ALA A 47 -13.39 23.75 -16.62
C ALA A 47 -14.59 23.07 -17.30
N THR A 48 -14.40 21.83 -17.71
CA THR A 48 -15.43 20.94 -18.30
C THR A 48 -15.96 19.93 -17.30
N ILE A 49 -15.27 19.77 -16.17
CA ILE A 49 -15.66 18.98 -15.02
C ILE A 49 -15.37 19.84 -13.78
N ILE A 50 -16.32 19.90 -12.87
CA ILE A 50 -16.17 20.56 -11.57
C ILE A 50 -16.42 19.55 -10.44
N GLU A 51 -15.70 19.70 -9.36
CA GLU A 51 -15.78 18.84 -8.18
C GLU A 51 -16.68 19.46 -7.12
N THR A 52 -17.51 18.65 -6.48
CA THR A 52 -18.39 19.13 -5.40
C THR A 52 -17.57 19.48 -4.16
N ASN A 53 -18.02 20.43 -3.37
CA ASN A 53 -17.43 20.74 -2.07
C ASN A 53 -17.84 19.69 -1.02
N THR A 54 -17.33 18.45 -1.19
CA THR A 54 -17.67 17.27 -0.38
C THR A 54 -16.45 16.43 0.00
N PHE A 55 -15.26 16.95 -0.18
CA PHE A 55 -13.98 16.24 0.12
C PHE A 55 -13.95 15.63 1.52
N GLY A 56 -14.35 16.39 2.54
CA GLY A 56 -14.45 15.93 3.92
C GLY A 56 -15.88 15.56 4.37
N ALA A 57 -16.83 15.39 3.44
CA ALA A 57 -18.25 15.12 3.78
C ALA A 57 -18.55 13.65 4.10
N SER A 58 -17.57 12.86 4.48
CA SER A 58 -17.76 11.51 5.01
C SER A 58 -18.02 11.53 6.52
N ARG A 59 -18.71 10.52 7.06
CA ARG A 59 -19.07 10.42 8.48
C ARG A 59 -17.86 10.61 9.40
N LEU A 60 -16.76 9.94 9.11
CA LEU A 60 -15.54 9.99 9.91
C LEU A 60 -14.86 11.35 9.90
N LYS A 61 -14.92 12.10 8.79
CA LYS A 61 -14.39 13.46 8.72
C LYS A 61 -15.31 14.46 9.40
N LEU A 62 -16.61 14.33 9.21
CA LEU A 62 -17.62 15.22 9.80
C LEU A 62 -17.73 15.06 11.32
N ASP A 63 -17.36 13.91 11.87
CA ASP A 63 -17.29 13.66 13.33
C ASP A 63 -16.39 14.67 14.05
N HIS A 64 -15.28 15.11 13.41
CA HIS A 64 -14.41 16.14 13.97
C HIS A 64 -15.09 17.49 14.23
N TYR A 65 -16.20 17.70 13.54
CA TYR A 65 -17.01 18.94 13.65
C TYR A 65 -18.35 18.71 14.38
N GLY A 66 -18.63 17.48 14.85
CA GLY A 66 -19.93 17.09 15.41
C GLY A 66 -21.06 17.09 14.37
N LEU A 67 -20.72 16.81 13.11
CA LEU A 67 -21.65 16.85 11.96
C LEU A 67 -21.84 15.47 11.30
N GLU A 68 -21.43 14.39 11.94
CA GLU A 68 -21.44 13.01 11.43
C GLU A 68 -22.82 12.52 11.00
N GLU A 69 -23.90 13.07 11.56
CA GLU A 69 -25.28 12.74 11.18
C GLU A 69 -25.77 13.52 9.96
N ARG A 70 -25.00 14.50 9.46
CA ARG A 70 -25.38 15.37 8.35
C ARG A 70 -24.77 14.99 7.01
N VAL A 71 -24.18 13.77 6.89
CA VAL A 71 -23.53 13.29 5.64
C VAL A 71 -24.44 13.48 4.43
N ALA A 72 -25.65 12.96 4.48
CA ALA A 72 -26.57 13.04 3.33
C ALA A 72 -26.94 14.49 2.98
N GLU A 73 -27.23 15.32 3.99
CA GLU A 73 -27.61 16.72 3.81
C GLU A 73 -26.51 17.53 3.11
N LEU A 74 -25.27 17.45 3.63
CA LEU A 74 -24.13 18.22 3.13
C LEU A 74 -23.73 17.81 1.72
N ASN A 75 -23.65 16.50 1.45
CA ASN A 75 -23.33 15.98 0.11
C ASN A 75 -24.41 16.36 -0.92
N MET A 76 -25.70 16.21 -0.58
CA MET A 76 -26.78 16.56 -1.50
C MET A 76 -26.86 18.05 -1.78
N ALA A 77 -26.59 18.91 -0.76
CA ALA A 77 -26.56 20.35 -0.94
C ALA A 77 -25.41 20.77 -1.88
N ALA A 78 -24.23 20.21 -1.69
CA ALA A 78 -23.07 20.48 -2.56
C ALA A 78 -23.34 20.10 -4.02
N VAL A 79 -23.88 18.91 -4.27
CA VAL A 79 -24.20 18.45 -5.63
C VAL A 79 -25.24 19.38 -6.26
N ARG A 80 -26.27 19.79 -5.53
CA ARG A 80 -27.27 20.73 -6.03
C ARG A 80 -26.63 22.05 -6.48
N ILE A 81 -25.76 22.63 -5.65
CA ILE A 81 -25.07 23.90 -5.97
C ILE A 81 -24.19 23.72 -7.23
N ALA A 82 -23.41 22.64 -7.28
CA ALA A 82 -22.55 22.35 -8.41
C ALA A 82 -23.36 22.12 -9.71
N LYS A 83 -24.47 21.38 -9.66
CA LYS A 83 -25.37 21.17 -10.81
C LYS A 83 -26.02 22.48 -11.29
N GLU A 84 -26.44 23.33 -10.38
CA GLU A 84 -27.00 24.66 -10.71
C GLU A 84 -25.96 25.53 -11.42
N ALA A 85 -24.71 25.56 -10.92
CA ALA A 85 -23.62 26.30 -11.55
C ALA A 85 -23.21 25.70 -12.92
N ALA A 86 -23.12 24.38 -13.00
CA ALA A 86 -22.72 23.66 -14.22
C ALA A 86 -23.71 23.82 -15.36
N GLY A 87 -25.00 23.72 -15.09
CA GLY A 87 -26.04 23.69 -16.11
C GLY A 87 -25.73 22.61 -17.16
N THR A 88 -25.53 23.04 -18.42
CA THR A 88 -25.09 22.18 -19.53
C THR A 88 -23.60 22.38 -19.90
N ARG A 89 -22.90 23.28 -19.20
CA ARG A 89 -21.53 23.70 -19.56
C ARG A 89 -20.45 22.76 -19.04
N ALA A 90 -20.69 22.09 -17.90
CA ALA A 90 -19.75 21.21 -17.26
C ALA A 90 -20.44 19.97 -16.70
N LYS A 91 -19.65 18.92 -16.41
CA LYS A 91 -20.04 17.75 -15.65
C LYS A 91 -19.70 17.95 -14.18
N VAL A 92 -20.41 17.24 -13.32
CA VAL A 92 -20.22 17.31 -11.87
C VAL A 92 -19.63 16.00 -11.33
N ALA A 93 -18.46 16.07 -10.73
CA ALA A 93 -17.80 14.98 -10.04
C ALA A 93 -18.03 15.11 -8.52
N GLY A 94 -18.57 14.05 -7.91
CA GLY A 94 -18.75 13.98 -6.47
C GLY A 94 -17.41 13.67 -5.79
N SER A 95 -16.82 14.65 -5.11
CA SER A 95 -15.53 14.51 -4.44
C SER A 95 -15.65 13.68 -3.16
N MET A 96 -14.76 12.71 -3.01
CA MET A 96 -14.64 11.79 -1.88
C MET A 96 -13.16 11.76 -1.44
N GLY A 97 -12.83 12.50 -0.39
CA GLY A 97 -11.49 12.51 0.19
C GLY A 97 -11.26 11.35 1.18
N PRO A 98 -10.02 11.18 1.68
CA PRO A 98 -9.69 10.14 2.64
C PRO A 98 -10.40 10.34 3.99
N THR A 99 -10.61 9.25 4.72
CA THR A 99 -11.24 9.27 6.05
C THR A 99 -10.42 10.03 7.10
N GLY A 100 -9.12 10.24 6.83
CA GLY A 100 -8.18 10.82 7.78
C GLY A 100 -7.64 9.82 8.80
N ARG A 101 -7.97 8.52 8.64
CA ARG A 101 -7.48 7.42 9.48
C ARG A 101 -6.87 6.33 8.59
N PHE A 102 -5.82 5.70 9.08
CA PHE A 102 -5.24 4.55 8.38
C PHE A 102 -6.06 3.28 8.64
N ILE A 103 -6.20 2.47 7.59
CA ILE A 103 -6.83 1.16 7.72
C ILE A 103 -5.90 0.21 8.48
N SER A 104 -6.52 -0.61 9.36
CA SER A 104 -5.80 -1.65 10.10
C SER A 104 -4.98 -2.53 9.14
N PRO A 105 -3.76 -2.88 9.54
CA PRO A 105 -3.14 -2.67 10.83
C PRO A 105 -2.20 -1.44 10.90
N LEU A 106 -2.16 -0.61 9.86
CA LEU A 106 -1.40 0.65 9.88
C LEU A 106 -2.03 1.67 10.84
N GLY A 107 -3.33 1.58 11.02
CA GLY A 107 -4.12 2.36 11.95
C GLY A 107 -5.19 1.51 12.63
N ASP A 108 -6.18 2.17 13.17
CA ASP A 108 -7.25 1.57 13.97
C ASP A 108 -8.57 1.38 13.20
N LEU A 109 -8.65 1.85 11.93
CA LEU A 109 -9.87 1.77 11.13
C LEU A 109 -9.99 0.38 10.48
N GLY A 110 -11.11 -0.31 10.72
CA GLY A 110 -11.43 -1.54 10.00
C GLY A 110 -11.70 -1.28 8.51
N PHE A 111 -11.35 -2.24 7.64
CA PHE A 111 -11.70 -2.14 6.21
C PHE A 111 -13.21 -1.99 5.99
N GLU A 112 -14.01 -2.75 6.75
CA GLU A 112 -15.47 -2.70 6.67
C GLU A 112 -16.04 -1.35 7.14
N ASP A 113 -15.42 -0.74 8.15
CA ASP A 113 -15.83 0.58 8.63
C ASP A 113 -15.52 1.66 7.61
N ALA A 114 -14.34 1.58 6.96
CA ALA A 114 -13.99 2.47 5.87
C ALA A 114 -14.94 2.28 4.67
N TYR A 115 -15.19 1.03 4.27
CA TYR A 115 -16.13 0.72 3.20
C TYR A 115 -17.53 1.26 3.50
N ALA A 116 -18.06 1.05 4.70
CA ALA A 116 -19.38 1.56 5.10
C ALA A 116 -19.44 3.09 5.10
N CYS A 117 -18.38 3.76 5.55
CA CYS A 117 -18.24 5.21 5.53
C CYS A 117 -18.31 5.76 4.10
N PHE A 118 -17.54 5.17 3.17
CA PHE A 118 -17.57 5.56 1.75
C PHE A 118 -18.89 5.20 1.06
N LEU A 119 -19.51 4.08 1.44
CA LEU A 119 -20.81 3.66 0.90
C LEU A 119 -21.91 4.67 1.23
N GLU A 120 -21.92 5.20 2.46
CA GLU A 120 -22.84 6.23 2.91
C GLU A 120 -22.67 7.52 2.08
N GLN A 121 -21.44 8.01 1.93
CA GLN A 121 -21.15 9.20 1.15
C GLN A 121 -21.47 9.01 -0.33
N ALA A 122 -21.02 7.93 -0.94
CA ALA A 122 -21.29 7.60 -2.34
C ALA A 122 -22.81 7.48 -2.61
N SER A 123 -23.58 6.90 -1.65
CA SER A 123 -25.04 6.82 -1.75
C SER A 123 -25.69 8.20 -1.80
N ALA A 124 -25.25 9.15 -0.99
CA ALA A 124 -25.77 10.52 -1.00
C ALA A 124 -25.44 11.25 -2.30
N LEU A 125 -24.20 11.13 -2.79
CA LEU A 125 -23.74 11.71 -4.05
C LEU A 125 -24.48 11.12 -5.26
N ALA A 126 -24.64 9.80 -5.31
CA ALA A 126 -25.39 9.11 -6.37
C ALA A 126 -26.84 9.55 -6.43
N LYS A 127 -27.53 9.60 -5.28
CA LYS A 127 -28.93 10.06 -5.18
C LYS A 127 -29.09 11.51 -5.63
N ALA A 128 -28.09 12.34 -5.40
CA ALA A 128 -28.09 13.73 -5.84
C ALA A 128 -27.76 13.90 -7.33
N GLY A 129 -27.29 12.84 -8.02
CA GLY A 129 -27.15 12.76 -9.46
C GLY A 129 -25.82 13.29 -10.00
N VAL A 130 -24.69 12.97 -9.37
CA VAL A 130 -23.35 13.26 -9.91
C VAL A 130 -23.10 12.54 -11.24
N ASP A 131 -22.24 13.12 -12.09
CA ASP A 131 -21.86 12.49 -13.36
C ASP A 131 -20.66 11.55 -13.20
N TYR A 132 -19.83 11.78 -12.17
CA TYR A 132 -18.66 10.97 -11.78
C TYR A 132 -18.58 10.89 -10.26
N PHE A 133 -17.98 9.82 -9.77
CA PHE A 133 -17.30 9.86 -8.47
C PHE A 133 -15.82 10.18 -8.67
N ILE A 134 -15.25 11.04 -7.83
CA ILE A 134 -13.81 11.24 -7.76
C ILE A 134 -13.33 10.95 -6.34
N ILE A 135 -12.54 9.86 -6.22
CA ILE A 135 -11.87 9.48 -4.98
C ILE A 135 -10.46 10.05 -5.09
N GLU A 136 -10.16 11.05 -4.29
CA GLU A 136 -8.97 11.86 -4.47
C GLU A 136 -8.12 11.98 -3.19
N THR A 137 -6.84 12.33 -3.37
CA THR A 137 -5.90 12.61 -2.28
C THR A 137 -5.69 11.43 -1.33
N CYS A 138 -5.93 10.21 -1.83
CA CYS A 138 -5.71 9.01 -1.05
C CYS A 138 -4.21 8.65 -1.02
N ILE A 139 -3.71 8.37 0.17
CA ILE A 139 -2.31 8.00 0.43
C ILE A 139 -2.14 6.51 0.73
N ASP A 140 -3.24 5.77 0.85
CA ASP A 140 -3.27 4.32 1.10
C ASP A 140 -4.11 3.61 0.05
N ILE A 141 -3.51 2.63 -0.63
CA ILE A 141 -4.20 1.81 -1.64
C ILE A 141 -5.35 1.01 -1.05
N GLN A 142 -5.29 0.60 0.23
CA GLN A 142 -6.35 -0.18 0.86
C GLN A 142 -7.59 0.69 1.13
N GLU A 143 -7.38 1.95 1.51
CA GLU A 143 -8.47 2.93 1.63
C GLU A 143 -9.09 3.24 0.26
N MET A 144 -8.26 3.46 -0.76
CA MET A 144 -8.72 3.65 -2.15
C MET A 144 -9.56 2.47 -2.63
N ARG A 145 -9.15 1.23 -2.32
CA ARG A 145 -9.92 0.02 -2.67
C ARG A 145 -11.28 -0.02 -1.96
N ALA A 146 -11.34 0.34 -0.68
CA ALA A 146 -12.61 0.39 0.06
C ALA A 146 -13.57 1.41 -0.57
N ALA A 147 -13.07 2.60 -0.92
CA ALA A 147 -13.85 3.65 -1.56
C ALA A 147 -14.33 3.27 -2.97
N LEU A 148 -13.45 2.66 -3.79
CA LEU A 148 -13.79 2.20 -5.14
C LEU A 148 -14.85 1.10 -5.10
N LEU A 149 -14.71 0.10 -4.21
CA LEU A 149 -15.73 -0.93 -4.02
C LEU A 149 -17.07 -0.34 -3.60
N ALA A 150 -17.08 0.59 -2.66
CA ALA A 150 -18.29 1.25 -2.19
C ALA A 150 -19.00 2.02 -3.32
N ALA A 151 -18.25 2.78 -4.12
CA ALA A 151 -18.79 3.53 -5.26
C ALA A 151 -19.37 2.60 -6.34
N LYS A 152 -18.67 1.51 -6.66
CA LYS A 152 -19.12 0.52 -7.65
C LYS A 152 -20.31 -0.31 -7.17
N ASP A 153 -20.36 -0.68 -5.89
CA ASP A 153 -21.46 -1.45 -5.32
C ASP A 153 -22.78 -0.62 -5.26
N ILE A 154 -22.69 0.70 -4.97
CA ILE A 154 -23.91 1.54 -4.86
C ILE A 154 -24.41 2.05 -6.20
N ALA A 155 -23.51 2.34 -7.13
CA ALA A 155 -23.89 2.94 -8.42
C ALA A 155 -22.94 2.49 -9.55
N PRO A 156 -23.04 1.23 -10.01
CA PRO A 156 -22.12 0.66 -11.01
C PRO A 156 -22.14 1.38 -12.37
N GLY A 157 -23.18 2.19 -12.63
CA GLY A 157 -23.31 2.99 -13.86
C GLY A 157 -22.66 4.37 -13.80
N ILE A 158 -22.19 4.82 -12.65
CA ILE A 158 -21.48 6.11 -12.51
C ILE A 158 -19.97 5.84 -12.60
N PRO A 159 -19.25 6.48 -13.54
CA PRO A 159 -17.80 6.30 -13.66
C PRO A 159 -17.07 6.78 -12.41
N VAL A 160 -15.99 6.05 -12.05
CA VAL A 160 -15.17 6.34 -10.87
C VAL A 160 -13.77 6.75 -11.29
N ILE A 161 -13.34 7.91 -10.81
CA ILE A 161 -12.00 8.45 -10.94
C ILE A 161 -11.26 8.15 -9.63
N CYS A 162 -10.09 7.52 -9.72
CA CYS A 162 -9.27 7.15 -8.58
C CYS A 162 -7.92 7.90 -8.64
N GLN A 163 -7.68 8.81 -7.71
CA GLN A 163 -6.46 9.61 -7.64
C GLN A 163 -5.70 9.34 -6.34
N LEU A 164 -4.49 8.80 -6.47
CA LEU A 164 -3.57 8.65 -5.35
C LEU A 164 -2.66 9.86 -5.23
N THR A 165 -2.14 10.07 -4.03
CA THR A 165 -1.17 11.12 -3.75
C THR A 165 0.18 10.51 -3.45
N TYR A 166 1.21 10.98 -4.15
CA TYR A 166 2.58 10.47 -4.08
C TYR A 166 3.50 11.50 -3.41
N SER A 167 4.54 11.02 -2.74
CA SER A 167 5.65 11.81 -2.22
C SER A 167 6.75 11.98 -3.27
N ASP A 168 7.79 12.73 -2.95
CA ASP A 168 8.93 13.04 -3.85
C ASP A 168 9.69 11.79 -4.33
N ASP A 169 9.64 10.70 -3.57
CA ASP A 169 10.23 9.41 -3.94
C ASP A 169 9.39 8.62 -4.98
N GLY A 170 8.27 9.19 -5.42
CA GLY A 170 7.35 8.57 -6.38
C GLY A 170 6.48 7.46 -5.79
N ARG A 171 6.35 7.38 -4.45
CA ARG A 171 5.49 6.43 -3.75
C ARG A 171 4.45 7.13 -2.88
N THR A 172 3.36 6.45 -2.59
CA THR A 172 2.43 6.92 -1.56
C THR A 172 3.06 6.74 -0.17
N VAL A 173 2.51 7.39 0.84
CA VAL A 173 2.97 7.26 2.25
C VAL A 173 3.00 5.79 2.71
N THR A 174 2.10 4.96 2.21
CA THR A 174 2.06 3.51 2.51
C THR A 174 2.91 2.65 1.58
N GLY A 175 3.72 3.27 0.70
CA GLY A 175 4.72 2.61 -0.14
C GLY A 175 4.22 2.16 -1.52
N THR A 176 2.99 2.50 -1.93
CA THR A 176 2.45 2.10 -3.22
C THR A 176 3.12 2.88 -4.35
N ASP A 177 3.69 2.17 -5.32
CA ASP A 177 4.25 2.75 -6.53
C ASP A 177 3.17 2.92 -7.63
N PRO A 178 3.39 3.79 -8.63
CA PRO A 178 2.40 4.06 -9.67
C PRO A 178 2.05 2.85 -10.55
N GLN A 179 3.00 1.93 -10.78
CA GLN A 179 2.75 0.71 -11.55
C GLN A 179 1.79 -0.22 -10.80
N SER A 180 2.08 -0.50 -9.52
CA SER A 180 1.20 -1.32 -8.67
C SER A 180 -0.20 -0.70 -8.56
N ALA A 181 -0.28 0.62 -8.38
CA ALA A 181 -1.55 1.34 -8.34
C ALA A 181 -2.36 1.20 -9.63
N ALA A 182 -1.72 1.39 -10.79
CA ALA A 182 -2.37 1.23 -12.10
C ALA A 182 -2.92 -0.18 -12.28
N ILE A 183 -2.12 -1.21 -11.95
CA ILE A 183 -2.52 -2.62 -12.04
C ILE A 183 -3.70 -2.93 -11.12
N ILE A 184 -3.63 -2.52 -9.86
CA ILE A 184 -4.69 -2.81 -8.86
C ILE A 184 -6.00 -2.14 -9.27
N LEU A 185 -5.96 -0.82 -9.51
CA LEU A 185 -7.17 -0.03 -9.70
C LEU A 185 -7.86 -0.30 -11.04
N SER A 186 -7.09 -0.50 -12.13
CA SER A 186 -7.67 -0.81 -13.44
C SER A 186 -8.43 -2.14 -13.43
N HIS A 187 -7.87 -3.18 -12.80
CA HIS A 187 -8.54 -4.48 -12.73
C HIS A 187 -9.73 -4.49 -11.75
N MET A 188 -9.71 -3.63 -10.72
CA MET A 188 -10.88 -3.39 -9.87
C MET A 188 -11.98 -2.55 -10.55
N GLY A 189 -11.75 -2.09 -11.77
CA GLY A 189 -12.74 -1.39 -12.58
C GLY A 189 -12.81 0.12 -12.32
N ALA A 190 -11.74 0.75 -11.90
CA ALA A 190 -11.62 2.22 -11.99
C ALA A 190 -11.73 2.65 -13.46
N ASP A 191 -12.57 3.64 -13.73
CA ASP A 191 -12.77 4.11 -15.11
C ASP A 191 -11.68 5.10 -15.54
N ILE A 192 -11.15 5.87 -14.58
CA ILE A 192 -10.06 6.82 -14.76
C ILE A 192 -9.12 6.68 -13.57
N ILE A 193 -7.82 6.62 -13.85
CA ILE A 193 -6.80 6.52 -12.80
C ILE A 193 -5.92 7.76 -12.83
N GLY A 194 -5.46 8.22 -11.67
CA GLY A 194 -4.66 9.43 -11.68
C GLY A 194 -3.92 9.74 -10.40
N VAL A 195 -3.47 10.99 -10.36
CA VAL A 195 -2.68 11.55 -9.28
C VAL A 195 -3.08 12.99 -9.01
N ASN A 196 -3.17 13.35 -7.74
CA ASN A 196 -3.41 14.74 -7.35
C ASN A 196 -2.63 15.12 -6.09
N CYS A 197 -2.56 16.42 -5.84
CA CYS A 197 -1.99 17.03 -4.64
C CYS A 197 -0.50 16.72 -4.40
N SER A 198 0.04 17.08 -3.24
CA SER A 198 1.42 17.00 -2.74
C SER A 198 2.46 17.66 -3.62
N LEU A 199 2.52 17.31 -4.88
CA LEU A 199 3.61 17.67 -5.80
C LEU A 199 3.17 18.72 -6.83
N GLY A 200 4.14 19.43 -7.37
CA GLY A 200 3.95 20.30 -8.53
C GLY A 200 3.90 19.51 -9.84
N PRO A 201 3.55 20.16 -10.96
CA PRO A 201 3.38 19.49 -12.24
C PRO A 201 4.67 18.83 -12.76
N GLU A 202 5.84 19.35 -12.42
CA GLU A 202 7.14 18.81 -12.84
C GLU A 202 7.36 17.40 -12.29
N GLN A 203 7.17 17.22 -11.00
CA GLN A 203 7.36 15.96 -10.30
C GLN A 203 6.30 14.92 -10.70
N LEU A 204 5.12 15.37 -11.12
CA LEU A 204 4.03 14.45 -11.52
C LEU A 204 4.19 13.88 -12.93
N VAL A 205 4.98 14.50 -13.82
CA VAL A 205 5.18 13.96 -15.19
C VAL A 205 5.64 12.50 -15.22
N PRO A 206 6.69 12.07 -14.48
CA PRO A 206 7.10 10.67 -14.48
C PRO A 206 6.05 9.73 -13.89
N ILE A 207 5.29 10.17 -12.88
CA ILE A 207 4.21 9.38 -12.28
C ILE A 207 3.08 9.15 -13.29
N VAL A 208 2.61 10.23 -13.95
CA VAL A 208 1.61 10.17 -15.02
C VAL A 208 2.05 9.20 -16.13
N LYS A 209 3.31 9.29 -16.55
CA LYS A 209 3.88 8.41 -17.57
C LYS A 209 3.82 6.95 -17.13
N THR A 210 4.26 6.64 -15.91
CA THR A 210 4.22 5.27 -15.38
C THR A 210 2.79 4.73 -15.28
N LEU A 211 1.82 5.54 -14.82
CA LEU A 211 0.41 5.15 -14.83
C LEU A 211 -0.08 4.83 -16.25
N ALA A 212 0.24 5.70 -17.21
CA ALA A 212 -0.15 5.55 -18.62
C ALA A 212 0.48 4.32 -19.30
N GLU A 213 1.67 3.91 -18.89
CA GLU A 213 2.38 2.75 -19.42
C GLU A 213 1.91 1.41 -18.79
N ASN A 214 1.07 1.45 -17.76
CA ASN A 214 0.67 0.25 -17.01
C ASN A 214 -0.86 0.02 -16.90
N CYS A 215 -1.68 0.85 -17.52
CA CYS A 215 -3.11 0.60 -17.71
C CYS A 215 -3.65 1.25 -18.98
N ASP A 216 -4.73 0.69 -19.51
CA ASP A 216 -5.45 1.25 -20.66
C ASP A 216 -6.44 2.37 -20.25
N CYS A 217 -6.65 2.60 -18.95
CA CYS A 217 -7.54 3.64 -18.45
C CYS A 217 -7.06 5.05 -18.87
N PRO A 218 -7.97 5.99 -19.10
CA PRO A 218 -7.62 7.41 -19.18
C PRO A 218 -6.90 7.85 -17.90
N ILE A 219 -5.97 8.78 -18.02
CA ILE A 219 -5.18 9.27 -16.88
C ILE A 219 -5.60 10.68 -16.50
N SER A 220 -5.84 10.90 -15.20
CA SER A 220 -6.11 12.21 -14.60
C SER A 220 -4.92 12.74 -13.83
N VAL A 221 -4.73 14.07 -13.84
CA VAL A 221 -3.69 14.75 -13.08
C VAL A 221 -4.13 16.12 -12.60
N GLN A 222 -3.99 16.37 -11.29
CA GLN A 222 -4.32 17.65 -10.66
C GLN A 222 -3.18 18.07 -9.72
N PRO A 223 -2.12 18.71 -10.27
CA PRO A 223 -0.97 19.16 -9.50
C PRO A 223 -1.32 20.36 -8.59
N ASN A 224 -0.52 20.56 -7.56
CA ASN A 224 -0.48 21.83 -6.82
C ASN A 224 0.14 22.95 -7.66
N ALA A 225 -0.14 24.19 -7.33
CA ALA A 225 0.52 25.35 -7.93
C ALA A 225 1.96 25.54 -7.41
N GLY A 226 2.78 24.48 -7.58
CA GLY A 226 4.11 24.33 -6.98
C GLY A 226 4.07 23.79 -5.56
N MET A 227 5.25 23.61 -4.97
CA MET A 227 5.37 23.20 -3.57
C MET A 227 4.97 24.35 -2.65
N PRO A 228 4.16 24.09 -1.59
CA PRO A 228 3.75 25.13 -0.67
C PRO A 228 4.97 25.74 0.06
N GLN A 229 4.97 27.05 0.22
CA GLN A 229 5.94 27.80 0.98
C GLN A 229 5.21 28.62 2.03
N LEU A 230 5.74 28.73 3.22
CA LEU A 230 5.20 29.63 4.23
C LEU A 230 5.86 31.01 4.08
N VAL A 231 5.05 32.02 3.79
CA VAL A 231 5.49 33.39 3.66
C VAL A 231 4.64 34.24 4.60
N ASP A 232 5.26 34.91 5.56
CA ASP A 232 4.59 35.76 6.55
C ASP A 232 3.47 35.06 7.35
N GLY A 233 3.63 33.77 7.64
CA GLY A 233 2.65 32.93 8.36
C GLY A 233 1.47 32.44 7.53
N GLU A 234 1.46 32.71 6.21
CA GLU A 234 0.45 32.21 5.28
C GLU A 234 1.06 31.21 4.29
N THR A 235 0.28 30.18 3.99
CA THR A 235 0.68 29.19 2.98
C THR A 235 0.59 29.78 1.58
N HIS A 236 1.74 29.94 0.94
CA HIS A 236 1.84 30.45 -0.41
C HIS A 236 2.24 29.35 -1.40
N PHE A 237 1.57 29.34 -2.56
CA PHE A 237 1.94 28.47 -3.66
C PHE A 237 2.66 29.29 -4.73
N PRO A 238 3.97 29.04 -4.97
CA PRO A 238 4.81 29.99 -5.71
C PRO A 238 4.61 29.95 -7.23
N MET A 239 3.93 28.94 -7.76
CA MET A 239 3.78 28.78 -9.21
C MET A 239 2.60 29.61 -9.73
N GLY A 240 2.89 30.67 -10.49
CA GLY A 240 1.86 31.47 -11.12
C GLY A 240 1.17 30.78 -12.29
N PRO A 241 0.01 31.34 -12.73
CA PRO A 241 -0.85 30.72 -13.76
C PRO A 241 -0.14 30.39 -15.08
N GLU A 242 0.71 31.30 -15.59
CA GLU A 242 1.40 31.09 -16.87
C GLU A 242 2.38 29.92 -16.80
N VAL A 243 3.15 29.82 -15.72
CA VAL A 243 4.11 28.73 -15.52
C VAL A 243 3.36 27.42 -15.34
N PHE A 244 2.28 27.41 -14.53
CA PHE A 244 1.44 26.24 -14.34
C PHE A 244 0.85 25.75 -15.68
N GLY A 245 0.24 26.64 -16.45
CA GLY A 245 -0.35 26.31 -17.75
C GLY A 245 0.67 25.72 -18.72
N SER A 246 1.93 26.20 -18.70
CA SER A 246 3.00 25.72 -19.57
C SER A 246 3.35 24.22 -19.38
N TRP A 247 2.98 23.61 -18.24
CA TRP A 247 3.14 22.19 -17.97
C TRP A 247 2.04 21.33 -18.60
N GLY A 248 0.87 21.89 -18.94
CA GLY A 248 -0.22 21.15 -19.55
C GLY A 248 0.17 20.29 -20.74
N PRO A 249 0.88 20.82 -21.76
CA PRO A 249 1.35 20.01 -22.89
C PRO A 249 2.32 18.88 -22.52
N LYS A 250 3.12 19.03 -21.47
CA LYS A 250 4.04 17.98 -20.99
C LYS A 250 3.28 16.88 -20.27
N LEU A 251 2.30 17.21 -19.43
CA LEU A 251 1.43 16.26 -18.79
C LEU A 251 0.56 15.50 -19.79
N LEU A 252 0.03 16.20 -20.81
CA LEU A 252 -0.66 15.58 -21.94
C LEU A 252 0.25 14.59 -22.67
N ALA A 253 1.48 14.99 -23.01
CA ALA A 253 2.45 14.12 -23.67
C ALA A 253 2.85 12.90 -22.82
N ALA A 254 2.80 12.99 -21.47
CA ALA A 254 3.00 11.88 -20.56
C ALA A 254 1.79 10.91 -20.53
N GLY A 255 0.64 11.27 -21.11
CA GLY A 255 -0.53 10.42 -21.23
C GLY A 255 -1.79 10.90 -20.49
N ALA A 256 -1.74 12.03 -19.78
CA ALA A 256 -2.91 12.56 -19.09
C ALA A 256 -3.91 13.16 -20.09
N THR A 257 -5.18 12.79 -19.96
CA THR A 257 -6.28 13.33 -20.78
C THR A 257 -7.33 14.07 -19.96
N TYR A 258 -7.24 13.97 -18.63
CA TYR A 258 -8.02 14.69 -17.64
C TYR A 258 -7.04 15.54 -16.83
N LEU A 259 -7.06 16.86 -17.00
CA LEU A 259 -6.08 17.77 -16.39
C LEU A 259 -6.79 18.85 -15.59
N GLY A 260 -6.26 19.21 -14.45
CA GLY A 260 -6.78 20.29 -13.61
C GLY A 260 -5.74 20.80 -12.65
N GLY A 261 -6.20 21.30 -11.52
CA GLY A 261 -5.32 21.77 -10.47
C GLY A 261 -5.79 21.29 -9.09
N CYS A 262 -4.88 21.26 -8.12
CA CYS A 262 -5.17 21.03 -6.71
C CYS A 262 -4.77 22.27 -5.90
N CYS A 263 -4.19 22.10 -4.73
CA CYS A 263 -3.90 23.20 -3.80
C CYS A 263 -3.17 24.37 -4.45
N GLY A 264 -3.59 25.58 -4.10
CA GLY A 264 -3.02 26.85 -4.57
C GLY A 264 -3.44 27.25 -6.00
N THR A 265 -4.13 26.39 -6.75
CA THR A 265 -4.62 26.79 -8.08
C THR A 265 -5.89 27.63 -7.97
N THR A 266 -6.06 28.56 -8.91
CA THR A 266 -7.18 29.49 -9.01
C THR A 266 -7.79 29.43 -10.40
N PRO A 267 -8.95 30.08 -10.65
CA PRO A 267 -9.51 30.16 -12.01
C PRO A 267 -8.52 30.66 -13.07
N ALA A 268 -7.56 31.53 -12.69
CA ALA A 268 -6.53 32.00 -13.62
C ALA A 268 -5.57 30.84 -14.05
N HIS A 269 -5.22 29.93 -13.13
CA HIS A 269 -4.40 28.75 -13.44
C HIS A 269 -5.13 27.80 -14.41
N ILE A 270 -6.40 27.55 -14.18
CA ILE A 270 -7.21 26.67 -15.04
C ILE A 270 -7.39 27.30 -16.43
N ARG A 271 -7.56 28.61 -16.51
CA ARG A 271 -7.61 29.32 -17.79
C ARG A 271 -6.31 29.19 -18.57
N ALA A 272 -5.18 29.42 -17.92
CA ALA A 272 -3.86 29.27 -18.53
C ALA A 272 -3.58 27.82 -18.98
N LEU A 273 -3.99 26.82 -18.18
CA LEU A 273 -3.91 25.42 -18.54
C LEU A 273 -4.74 25.10 -19.79
N ARG A 274 -5.99 25.57 -19.84
CA ARG A 274 -6.87 25.39 -20.98
C ARG A 274 -6.28 26.04 -22.25
N GLU A 275 -5.82 27.28 -22.17
CA GLU A 275 -5.20 28.01 -23.28
C GLU A 275 -3.98 27.27 -23.82
N ALA A 276 -3.12 26.74 -22.94
CA ALA A 276 -1.94 25.96 -23.32
C ALA A 276 -2.28 24.62 -24.00
N LEU A 277 -3.46 24.10 -23.75
CA LEU A 277 -3.96 22.84 -24.35
C LEU A 277 -4.86 23.07 -25.58
N GLU A 278 -5.19 24.31 -25.91
CA GLU A 278 -6.01 24.63 -27.06
C GLU A 278 -5.37 24.15 -28.36
N GLY A 279 -6.14 23.43 -29.18
CA GLY A 279 -5.69 22.88 -30.46
C GLY A 279 -4.72 21.68 -30.32
N LYS A 280 -4.44 21.20 -29.13
CA LYS A 280 -3.65 19.97 -28.92
C LYS A 280 -4.52 18.74 -29.16
N ALA A 281 -3.93 17.73 -29.76
CA ALA A 281 -4.56 16.42 -29.93
C ALA A 281 -4.29 15.55 -28.70
N GLU A 282 -5.23 14.66 -28.38
CA GLU A 282 -4.97 13.57 -27.44
C GLU A 282 -3.75 12.74 -27.85
N PRO A 283 -2.93 12.31 -26.91
CA PRO A 283 -1.90 11.34 -27.19
C PRO A 283 -2.53 10.01 -27.66
N VAL A 284 -2.05 9.49 -28.77
CA VAL A 284 -2.43 8.16 -29.22
C VAL A 284 -1.67 7.17 -28.36
N ARG A 285 -2.39 6.39 -27.55
CA ARG A 285 -1.83 5.30 -26.77
C ARG A 285 -2.16 3.98 -27.45
N GLU A 286 -1.15 3.19 -27.76
CA GLU A 286 -1.36 1.82 -28.22
C GLU A 286 -1.90 0.98 -27.06
N PRO A 287 -2.87 0.08 -27.30
CA PRO A 287 -3.35 -0.83 -26.26
C PRO A 287 -2.21 -1.65 -25.68
N LEU A 288 -2.20 -1.79 -24.38
CA LEU A 288 -1.16 -2.56 -23.69
C LEU A 288 -1.30 -4.07 -23.98
N PRO A 289 -0.17 -4.80 -24.10
CA PRO A 289 -0.19 -6.24 -24.18
C PRO A 289 -0.93 -6.83 -22.97
N LYS A 290 -1.89 -7.71 -23.23
CA LYS A 290 -2.65 -8.39 -22.17
C LYS A 290 -1.77 -9.47 -21.52
N ARG A 291 -1.07 -9.10 -20.46
CA ARG A 291 -0.19 -9.96 -19.65
C ARG A 291 -0.78 -10.17 -18.28
N LEU A 292 -0.44 -11.28 -17.67
CA LEU A 292 -0.84 -11.57 -16.29
C LEU A 292 0.05 -10.79 -15.33
N TRP A 293 -0.50 -9.69 -14.82
CA TRP A 293 0.11 -8.92 -13.75
C TRP A 293 -0.52 -9.25 -12.41
N LEU A 294 0.28 -9.47 -11.40
CA LEU A 294 -0.12 -9.53 -10.00
C LEU A 294 0.59 -8.41 -9.24
N ALA A 295 -0.03 -7.91 -8.19
CA ALA A 295 0.56 -6.82 -7.41
C ALA A 295 0.32 -7.00 -5.92
N SER A 296 1.33 -6.69 -5.13
CA SER A 296 1.17 -6.35 -3.72
C SER A 296 0.91 -4.85 -3.59
N ARG A 297 0.92 -4.34 -2.38
CA ARG A 297 0.84 -2.90 -2.12
C ARG A 297 1.93 -2.11 -2.86
N SER A 298 3.16 -2.65 -2.98
CA SER A 298 4.37 -1.92 -3.33
C SER A 298 5.23 -2.56 -4.41
N LYS A 299 4.80 -3.70 -4.95
CA LYS A 299 5.53 -4.44 -5.98
C LYS A 299 4.57 -5.17 -6.90
N SER A 300 4.85 -5.13 -8.18
CA SER A 300 4.13 -5.91 -9.20
C SER A 300 5.01 -7.01 -9.78
N VAL A 301 4.39 -8.11 -10.19
CA VAL A 301 5.02 -9.26 -10.84
C VAL A 301 4.24 -9.60 -12.10
N CYS A 302 4.94 -9.72 -13.21
CA CYS A 302 4.38 -10.15 -14.49
C CYS A 302 4.70 -11.61 -14.74
N ILE A 303 3.68 -12.41 -15.04
CA ILE A 303 3.86 -13.79 -15.51
C ILE A 303 3.46 -13.83 -16.97
N ASP A 304 4.41 -14.14 -17.82
CA ASP A 304 4.18 -14.22 -19.27
C ASP A 304 5.10 -15.28 -19.89
N LYS A 305 4.63 -15.91 -20.97
CA LYS A 305 5.36 -16.98 -21.68
C LYS A 305 6.68 -16.53 -22.29
N ASP A 306 6.88 -15.23 -22.44
CA ASP A 306 8.06 -14.62 -23.06
C ASP A 306 8.95 -13.90 -22.02
N LEU A 307 8.65 -14.08 -20.72
CA LEU A 307 9.42 -13.55 -19.60
C LEU A 307 10.08 -14.69 -18.79
N PRO A 308 11.10 -14.40 -17.97
CA PRO A 308 11.69 -15.37 -17.07
C PRO A 308 10.67 -16.05 -16.16
N THR A 309 10.95 -17.32 -15.79
CA THR A 309 10.08 -18.13 -14.91
C THR A 309 9.93 -17.48 -13.54
N VAL A 310 8.69 -17.33 -13.08
CA VAL A 310 8.30 -16.74 -11.79
C VAL A 310 8.05 -17.84 -10.76
N LEU A 311 8.77 -17.84 -9.63
CA LEU A 311 8.63 -18.87 -8.61
C LEU A 311 7.50 -18.53 -7.62
N ILE A 312 6.54 -19.46 -7.47
CA ILE A 312 5.46 -19.39 -6.48
C ILE A 312 5.79 -20.29 -5.29
N GLY A 313 5.91 -19.74 -4.10
CA GLY A 313 6.26 -20.44 -2.87
C GLY A 313 5.09 -21.22 -2.28
N GLU A 314 5.22 -22.55 -2.10
CA GLU A 314 4.17 -23.47 -1.65
C GLU A 314 4.12 -23.73 -0.13
N ARG A 315 4.97 -23.07 0.68
CA ARG A 315 5.19 -23.52 2.07
C ARG A 315 4.14 -23.04 3.08
N ILE A 316 3.29 -22.08 2.73
CA ILE A 316 2.17 -21.67 3.58
C ILE A 316 0.94 -22.52 3.23
N ASN A 317 1.08 -23.83 3.51
CA ASN A 317 0.02 -24.80 3.31
C ASN A 317 0.06 -25.85 4.44
N PRO A 318 -1.01 -25.99 5.26
CA PRO A 318 -1.05 -26.94 6.39
C PRO A 318 -1.16 -28.40 5.97
N THR A 319 -1.45 -28.68 4.70
CA THR A 319 -1.60 -30.04 4.19
C THR A 319 -0.31 -30.84 4.35
N GLY A 320 -0.36 -31.94 5.11
CA GLY A 320 0.82 -32.74 5.43
C GLY A 320 1.80 -32.14 6.44
N ARG A 321 1.57 -30.91 6.92
CA ARG A 321 2.41 -30.18 7.87
C ARG A 321 1.75 -30.07 9.24
N LYS A 322 1.84 -31.14 10.03
CA LYS A 322 1.13 -31.27 11.32
C LYS A 322 1.38 -30.13 12.30
N LYS A 323 2.62 -29.62 12.37
CA LYS A 323 2.97 -28.50 13.25
C LYS A 323 2.27 -27.21 12.82
N LEU A 324 2.35 -26.86 11.54
CA LEU A 324 1.68 -25.67 10.98
C LEU A 324 0.16 -25.75 11.17
N ALA A 325 -0.43 -26.91 10.88
CA ALA A 325 -1.87 -27.13 11.07
C ALA A 325 -2.30 -27.01 12.55
N ALA A 326 -1.46 -27.42 13.50
CA ALA A 326 -1.73 -27.28 14.93
C ALA A 326 -1.67 -25.79 15.36
N GLU A 327 -0.64 -25.06 14.95
CA GLU A 327 -0.49 -23.63 15.24
C GLU A 327 -1.67 -22.81 14.67
N ILE A 328 -2.07 -23.06 13.41
CA ILE A 328 -3.23 -22.40 12.81
C ILE A 328 -4.51 -22.70 13.60
N ARG A 329 -4.70 -23.95 14.06
CA ARG A 329 -5.87 -24.33 14.88
C ARG A 329 -5.90 -23.61 16.23
N GLU A 330 -4.75 -23.32 16.81
CA GLU A 330 -4.60 -22.57 18.05
C GLU A 330 -4.68 -21.04 17.80
N GLY A 331 -4.84 -20.60 16.55
CA GLY A 331 -4.92 -19.18 16.18
C GLY A 331 -3.55 -18.49 16.08
N SER A 332 -2.46 -19.26 16.13
CA SER A 332 -1.10 -18.72 15.97
C SER A 332 -0.69 -18.67 14.51
N LEU A 333 -0.19 -17.53 14.05
CA LEU A 333 0.34 -17.30 12.71
C LEU A 333 1.88 -17.25 12.65
N LEU A 334 2.56 -17.64 13.73
CA LEU A 334 4.02 -17.52 13.83
C LEU A 334 4.76 -18.25 12.70
N SER A 335 4.40 -19.53 12.46
CA SER A 335 5.00 -20.28 11.35
C SER A 335 4.59 -19.76 9.98
N VAL A 336 3.36 -19.24 9.84
CA VAL A 336 2.88 -18.62 8.59
C VAL A 336 3.74 -17.40 8.26
N LYS A 337 3.93 -16.48 9.21
CA LYS A 337 4.76 -15.28 9.07
C LYS A 337 6.21 -15.61 8.74
N LYS A 338 6.77 -16.57 9.44
CA LYS A 338 8.14 -17.03 9.20
C LYS A 338 8.32 -17.64 7.80
N GLU A 339 7.38 -18.48 7.36
CA GLU A 339 7.41 -19.04 6.01
C GLU A 339 7.26 -17.95 4.94
N ALA A 340 6.42 -16.95 5.15
CA ALA A 340 6.26 -15.84 4.21
C ALA A 340 7.59 -15.13 3.94
N VAL A 341 8.24 -14.65 4.99
CA VAL A 341 9.53 -13.95 4.89
C VAL A 341 10.63 -14.85 4.31
N ASN A 342 10.74 -16.09 4.81
CA ASN A 342 11.83 -16.98 4.40
C ASN A 342 11.69 -17.46 2.95
N GLN A 343 10.47 -17.69 2.45
CA GLN A 343 10.26 -18.07 1.05
C GLN A 343 10.66 -16.94 0.10
N VAL A 344 10.33 -15.68 0.42
CA VAL A 344 10.76 -14.52 -0.37
C VAL A 344 12.28 -14.39 -0.36
N LYS A 345 12.92 -14.51 0.81
CA LYS A 345 14.38 -14.54 0.92
C LYS A 345 15.04 -15.68 0.11
N ALA A 346 14.33 -16.78 -0.06
CA ALA A 346 14.78 -17.92 -0.86
C ALA A 346 14.44 -17.80 -2.37
N GLY A 347 13.92 -16.65 -2.81
CA GLY A 347 13.67 -16.34 -4.21
C GLY A 347 12.23 -16.61 -4.69
N ALA A 348 11.26 -16.82 -3.79
CA ALA A 348 9.87 -16.82 -4.19
C ALA A 348 9.42 -15.40 -4.53
N GLU A 349 8.83 -15.23 -5.70
CA GLU A 349 8.31 -13.94 -6.18
C GLU A 349 6.81 -13.78 -5.88
N LEU A 350 6.10 -14.91 -5.72
CA LEU A 350 4.73 -15.00 -5.22
C LEU A 350 4.66 -15.98 -4.05
N LEU A 351 3.67 -15.82 -3.19
CA LEU A 351 3.38 -16.74 -2.10
C LEU A 351 1.98 -17.33 -2.25
N ASP A 352 1.92 -18.67 -2.27
CA ASP A 352 0.66 -19.40 -2.19
C ASP A 352 0.24 -19.56 -0.72
N VAL A 353 -0.97 -19.10 -0.37
CA VAL A 353 -1.47 -19.03 1.01
C VAL A 353 -2.72 -19.86 1.17
N ASN A 354 -2.55 -20.99 1.87
CA ASN A 354 -3.64 -21.90 2.24
C ASN A 354 -3.77 -21.99 3.76
N MET A 355 -4.98 -21.72 4.26
CA MET A 355 -5.33 -21.77 5.69
C MET A 355 -6.34 -22.89 6.01
N GLY A 356 -6.49 -23.87 5.09
CA GLY A 356 -7.47 -24.95 5.18
C GLY A 356 -7.16 -25.97 6.26
N VAL A 357 -7.63 -25.74 7.47
CA VAL A 357 -7.52 -26.65 8.63
C VAL A 357 -8.92 -26.99 9.12
N ALA A 358 -9.20 -28.28 9.32
CA ALA A 358 -10.50 -28.71 9.83
C ALA A 358 -10.75 -28.17 11.26
N GLY A 359 -11.97 -27.66 11.48
CA GLY A 359 -12.44 -27.22 12.80
C GLY A 359 -12.08 -25.77 13.18
N ILE A 360 -11.65 -24.96 12.22
CA ILE A 360 -11.41 -23.51 12.43
C ILE A 360 -12.42 -22.66 11.63
N ASP A 361 -12.49 -21.40 11.98
CA ASP A 361 -13.14 -20.36 11.18
C ASP A 361 -12.21 -19.99 10.01
N ALA A 362 -12.46 -20.55 8.83
CA ALA A 362 -11.65 -20.36 7.63
C ALA A 362 -11.67 -18.91 7.14
N VAL A 363 -12.78 -18.20 7.31
CA VAL A 363 -12.95 -16.80 6.92
C VAL A 363 -12.00 -15.91 7.74
N LYS A 364 -12.06 -16.06 9.05
CA LYS A 364 -11.19 -15.31 9.97
C LYS A 364 -9.72 -15.67 9.77
N ALA A 365 -9.40 -16.96 9.66
CA ALA A 365 -8.02 -17.41 9.49
C ALA A 365 -7.39 -16.89 8.19
N MET A 366 -8.12 -16.91 7.07
CA MET A 366 -7.63 -16.39 5.79
C MET A 366 -7.43 -14.87 5.83
N SER A 367 -8.42 -14.13 6.33
CA SER A 367 -8.30 -12.67 6.46
C SER A 367 -7.10 -12.27 7.32
N GLN A 368 -6.92 -12.89 8.47
CA GLN A 368 -5.78 -12.62 9.36
C GLN A 368 -4.44 -12.96 8.71
N ALA A 369 -4.32 -14.15 8.10
CA ALA A 369 -3.09 -14.58 7.45
C ALA A 369 -2.69 -13.62 6.31
N VAL A 370 -3.63 -13.27 5.44
CA VAL A 370 -3.40 -12.34 4.33
C VAL A 370 -2.97 -10.97 4.85
N THR A 371 -3.66 -10.44 5.87
CA THR A 371 -3.31 -9.15 6.50
C THR A 371 -1.88 -9.16 7.04
N GLU A 372 -1.52 -10.19 7.80
CA GLU A 372 -0.19 -10.32 8.43
C GLU A 372 0.93 -10.51 7.38
N ILE A 373 0.71 -11.35 6.36
CA ILE A 373 1.70 -11.58 5.31
C ILE A 373 1.93 -10.32 4.48
N ALA A 374 0.86 -9.61 4.12
CA ALA A 374 0.95 -8.39 3.31
C ALA A 374 1.71 -7.23 3.98
N GLN A 375 1.95 -7.32 5.30
CA GLN A 375 2.81 -6.38 6.03
C GLN A 375 4.27 -6.77 6.04
N LEU A 376 4.54 -8.08 6.00
CA LEU A 376 5.89 -8.63 6.19
C LEU A 376 6.66 -8.75 4.88
N THR A 377 5.95 -8.88 3.75
CA THR A 377 6.57 -9.07 2.44
C THR A 377 5.90 -8.23 1.36
N ASP A 378 6.65 -7.89 0.33
CA ASP A 378 6.18 -7.24 -0.88
C ASP A 378 5.79 -8.25 -2.00
N ALA A 379 5.87 -9.55 -1.74
CA ALA A 379 5.48 -10.56 -2.72
C ALA A 379 3.95 -10.59 -2.90
N PRO A 380 3.44 -10.57 -4.15
CA PRO A 380 2.03 -10.81 -4.40
C PRO A 380 1.57 -12.18 -3.89
N LEU A 381 0.26 -12.29 -3.58
CA LEU A 381 -0.31 -13.50 -2.98
C LEU A 381 -1.21 -14.25 -3.95
N ALA A 382 -1.12 -15.57 -3.92
CA ALA A 382 -2.14 -16.49 -4.37
C ALA A 382 -2.99 -16.91 -3.16
N ILE A 383 -4.30 -16.72 -3.23
CA ILE A 383 -5.23 -17.10 -2.16
C ILE A 383 -5.77 -18.48 -2.48
N ASP A 384 -5.25 -19.49 -1.78
CA ASP A 384 -5.58 -20.90 -2.01
C ASP A 384 -6.67 -21.36 -1.03
N THR A 385 -7.89 -21.42 -1.53
CA THR A 385 -9.04 -21.92 -0.77
C THR A 385 -10.12 -22.48 -1.68
N SER A 386 -10.88 -23.43 -1.15
CA SER A 386 -12.07 -23.94 -1.78
C SER A 386 -13.38 -23.30 -1.26
N ASP A 387 -13.31 -22.48 -0.24
CA ASP A 387 -14.44 -21.80 0.39
C ASP A 387 -14.60 -20.36 -0.17
N PRO A 388 -15.73 -20.04 -0.85
CA PRO A 388 -15.94 -18.72 -1.42
C PRO A 388 -15.97 -17.60 -0.36
N ALA A 389 -16.45 -17.88 0.85
CA ALA A 389 -16.47 -16.89 1.93
C ALA A 389 -15.06 -16.58 2.45
N ALA A 390 -14.22 -17.62 2.60
CA ALA A 390 -12.82 -17.44 2.97
C ALA A 390 -12.03 -16.74 1.84
N LEU A 391 -12.35 -17.03 0.56
CA LEU A 391 -11.77 -16.34 -0.58
C LEU A 391 -12.11 -14.84 -0.54
N GLU A 392 -13.39 -14.49 -0.38
CA GLU A 392 -13.80 -13.08 -0.33
C GLU A 392 -13.13 -12.34 0.83
N ALA A 393 -13.05 -12.97 2.01
CA ALA A 393 -12.37 -12.39 3.17
C ALA A 393 -10.88 -12.13 2.90
N GLY A 394 -10.19 -13.05 2.23
CA GLY A 394 -8.79 -12.87 1.81
C GLY A 394 -8.64 -11.76 0.78
N LEU A 395 -9.50 -11.71 -0.24
CA LEU A 395 -9.48 -10.66 -1.28
C LEU A 395 -9.76 -9.26 -0.72
N ARG A 396 -10.65 -9.15 0.27
CA ARG A 396 -10.93 -7.87 0.96
C ARG A 396 -9.74 -7.41 1.80
N ALA A 397 -9.12 -8.33 2.52
CA ALA A 397 -7.97 -8.04 3.39
C ALA A 397 -6.69 -7.69 2.60
N TYR A 398 -6.56 -8.19 1.37
CA TYR A 398 -5.34 -8.04 0.59
C TYR A 398 -5.25 -6.67 -0.11
N PRO A 399 -4.21 -5.85 0.15
CA PRO A 399 -4.07 -4.51 -0.44
C PRO A 399 -3.47 -4.53 -1.86
N GLY A 400 -3.68 -5.59 -2.62
CA GLY A 400 -3.08 -5.82 -3.93
C GLY A 400 -4.02 -6.47 -4.93
N ARG A 401 -3.47 -6.87 -6.07
CA ARG A 401 -4.12 -7.74 -7.05
C ARG A 401 -3.65 -9.18 -6.81
N ALA A 402 -4.53 -10.01 -6.25
CA ALA A 402 -4.26 -11.40 -5.91
C ALA A 402 -4.45 -12.35 -7.11
N LEU A 403 -3.87 -13.56 -6.99
CA LEU A 403 -4.22 -14.73 -7.78
C LEU A 403 -5.19 -15.60 -6.97
N ILE A 404 -6.33 -15.97 -7.54
CA ILE A 404 -7.25 -16.95 -6.93
C ILE A 404 -6.77 -18.36 -7.28
N ASN A 405 -6.39 -19.14 -6.29
CA ASN A 405 -6.00 -20.52 -6.43
C ASN A 405 -7.10 -21.41 -5.79
N SER A 406 -8.01 -22.05 -6.58
CA SER A 406 -8.15 -22.06 -8.02
C SER A 406 -9.61 -22.10 -8.46
N VAL A 407 -9.84 -21.85 -9.73
CA VAL A 407 -11.15 -22.02 -10.37
C VAL A 407 -11.10 -23.27 -11.24
N SER A 408 -11.90 -24.29 -10.89
CA SER A 408 -12.06 -25.51 -11.68
C SER A 408 -13.22 -25.40 -12.67
N ALA A 409 -13.33 -26.39 -13.59
CA ALA A 409 -14.43 -26.46 -14.56
C ALA A 409 -15.74 -26.99 -13.96
N GLU A 410 -15.85 -27.07 -12.65
CA GLU A 410 -17.06 -27.39 -11.91
C GLU A 410 -18.00 -26.17 -11.86
N ASN A 411 -19.30 -26.40 -12.08
CA ASN A 411 -20.28 -25.31 -12.19
C ASN A 411 -20.37 -24.44 -10.93
N ASP A 412 -20.27 -25.06 -9.75
CA ASP A 412 -20.31 -24.33 -8.48
C ASP A 412 -19.08 -23.39 -8.33
N ARG A 413 -17.89 -23.87 -8.75
CA ARG A 413 -16.69 -23.04 -8.76
C ARG A 413 -16.81 -21.86 -9.69
N ILE A 414 -17.28 -22.07 -10.90
CA ILE A 414 -17.49 -21.00 -11.88
C ILE A 414 -18.50 -19.99 -11.36
N ARG A 415 -19.64 -20.45 -10.81
CA ARG A 415 -20.70 -19.59 -10.29
C ARG A 415 -20.24 -18.72 -9.11
N ASP A 416 -19.47 -19.32 -8.18
CA ASP A 416 -19.17 -18.65 -6.90
C ASP A 416 -17.85 -17.85 -6.95
N PHE A 417 -16.86 -18.23 -7.76
CA PHE A 417 -15.53 -17.65 -7.77
C PHE A 417 -15.35 -16.55 -8.84
N LEU A 418 -15.94 -16.71 -10.03
CA LEU A 418 -15.77 -15.71 -11.10
C LEU A 418 -16.33 -14.31 -10.73
N PRO A 419 -17.50 -14.19 -10.07
CA PRO A 419 -17.97 -12.88 -9.61
C PRO A 419 -17.02 -12.22 -8.60
N LEU A 420 -16.39 -13.01 -7.71
CA LEU A 420 -15.39 -12.51 -6.77
C LEU A 420 -14.12 -12.04 -7.50
N ALA A 421 -13.63 -12.84 -8.47
CA ALA A 421 -12.49 -12.44 -9.30
C ALA A 421 -12.74 -11.09 -9.97
N LYS A 422 -13.92 -10.92 -10.59
CA LYS A 422 -14.29 -9.66 -11.25
C LYS A 422 -14.45 -8.51 -10.27
N LYS A 423 -15.12 -8.73 -9.15
CA LYS A 423 -15.38 -7.70 -8.13
C LYS A 423 -14.09 -7.12 -7.54
N TYR A 424 -13.12 -7.98 -7.24
CA TYR A 424 -11.86 -7.60 -6.59
C TYR A 424 -10.71 -7.41 -7.57
N GLY A 425 -10.96 -7.54 -8.88
CA GLY A 425 -9.92 -7.40 -9.91
C GLY A 425 -8.83 -8.48 -9.84
N ALA A 426 -9.14 -9.63 -9.25
CA ALA A 426 -8.18 -10.71 -9.06
C ALA A 426 -8.00 -11.54 -10.34
N ALA A 427 -6.78 -12.05 -10.55
CA ALA A 427 -6.51 -13.05 -11.57
C ALA A 427 -6.94 -14.45 -11.08
N ILE A 428 -7.12 -15.39 -12.00
CA ILE A 428 -7.52 -16.76 -11.68
C ILE A 428 -6.50 -17.79 -12.16
N LEU A 429 -6.22 -18.76 -11.31
CA LEU A 429 -5.57 -19.99 -11.68
C LEU A 429 -6.65 -20.97 -12.16
N CYS A 430 -6.62 -21.33 -13.44
CA CYS A 430 -7.56 -22.24 -14.07
C CYS A 430 -7.10 -23.69 -13.83
N LEU A 431 -7.87 -24.48 -13.08
CA LEU A 431 -7.54 -25.87 -12.74
C LEU A 431 -8.42 -26.81 -13.55
N PRO A 432 -7.88 -27.72 -14.39
CA PRO A 432 -8.66 -28.57 -15.29
C PRO A 432 -9.31 -29.76 -14.58
N ILE A 433 -10.07 -29.53 -13.53
CA ILE A 433 -10.93 -30.51 -12.88
C ILE A 433 -12.37 -30.24 -13.29
N THR A 434 -13.11 -31.29 -13.61
CA THR A 434 -14.50 -31.23 -14.10
C THR A 434 -15.45 -31.95 -13.14
N GLU A 435 -16.76 -31.84 -13.37
CA GLU A 435 -17.79 -32.64 -12.65
C GLU A 435 -17.53 -34.15 -12.70
N ASP A 436 -16.94 -34.64 -13.81
CA ASP A 436 -16.57 -36.02 -13.99
C ASP A 436 -15.23 -36.39 -13.30
N GLY A 437 -14.61 -35.45 -12.61
CA GLY A 437 -13.36 -35.62 -11.90
C GLY A 437 -12.14 -35.18 -12.70
N VAL A 438 -10.98 -35.82 -12.43
CA VAL A 438 -9.67 -35.47 -12.99
C VAL A 438 -9.48 -35.96 -14.42
N PRO A 439 -9.28 -35.05 -15.43
CA PRO A 439 -9.02 -35.43 -16.82
C PRO A 439 -7.70 -36.20 -16.95
N LYS A 440 -7.73 -37.30 -17.70
CA LYS A 440 -6.59 -38.23 -17.85
C LYS A 440 -5.64 -37.81 -18.97
N THR A 441 -6.16 -37.14 -20.00
CA THR A 441 -5.38 -36.76 -21.19
C THR A 441 -5.19 -35.27 -21.32
N ALA A 442 -4.12 -34.85 -21.99
CA ALA A 442 -3.85 -33.46 -22.28
C ALA A 442 -4.97 -32.77 -23.07
N ALA A 443 -5.63 -33.50 -23.99
CA ALA A 443 -6.76 -32.98 -24.77
C ALA A 443 -7.99 -32.69 -23.92
N GLU A 444 -8.29 -33.57 -22.94
CA GLU A 444 -9.38 -33.34 -21.98
C GLU A 444 -9.08 -32.13 -21.06
N ARG A 445 -7.84 -31.99 -20.62
CA ARG A 445 -7.39 -30.81 -19.82
C ARG A 445 -7.53 -29.53 -20.60
N LEU A 446 -7.10 -29.50 -21.86
CA LEU A 446 -7.27 -28.34 -22.75
C LEU A 446 -8.76 -27.97 -22.88
N LYS A 447 -9.65 -28.94 -23.06
CA LYS A 447 -11.09 -28.71 -23.13
C LYS A 447 -11.66 -28.12 -21.85
N ALA A 448 -11.25 -28.63 -20.68
CA ALA A 448 -11.69 -28.14 -19.39
C ALA A 448 -11.21 -26.67 -19.15
N ILE A 449 -9.95 -26.37 -19.46
CA ILE A 449 -9.40 -25.01 -19.36
C ILE A 449 -10.13 -24.05 -20.31
N THR A 450 -10.37 -24.47 -21.56
CA THR A 450 -11.13 -23.62 -22.50
C THR A 450 -12.52 -23.30 -21.96
N TYR A 451 -13.20 -24.26 -21.36
CA TYR A 451 -14.51 -24.05 -20.74
C TYR A 451 -14.44 -23.02 -19.58
N ILE A 452 -13.42 -23.08 -18.72
CA ILE A 452 -13.22 -22.10 -17.64
C ILE A 452 -13.03 -20.70 -18.26
N ILE A 453 -12.10 -20.56 -19.22
CA ILE A 453 -11.78 -19.27 -19.87
C ILE A 453 -13.02 -18.66 -20.53
N ASP A 454 -13.80 -19.46 -21.26
CA ASP A 454 -15.02 -18.99 -21.95
C ASP A 454 -16.05 -18.43 -20.94
N ASN A 455 -16.22 -19.07 -19.79
CA ASN A 455 -17.10 -18.60 -18.73
C ASN A 455 -16.53 -17.38 -18.01
N ALA A 456 -15.23 -17.34 -17.78
CA ALA A 456 -14.55 -16.19 -17.16
C ALA A 456 -14.66 -14.93 -18.04
N LYS A 457 -14.50 -15.06 -19.36
CA LYS A 457 -14.71 -13.95 -20.30
C LYS A 457 -16.16 -13.46 -20.32
N LYS A 458 -17.14 -14.35 -20.21
CA LYS A 458 -18.56 -13.97 -20.05
C LYS A 458 -18.82 -13.24 -18.73
N ALA A 459 -18.07 -13.57 -17.68
CA ALA A 459 -18.12 -12.86 -16.40
C ALA A 459 -17.37 -11.53 -16.41
N GLY A 460 -16.69 -11.19 -17.51
CA GLY A 460 -16.00 -9.92 -17.69
C GLY A 460 -14.52 -9.91 -17.32
N LEU A 461 -13.88 -11.09 -17.18
CA LEU A 461 -12.42 -11.19 -17.11
C LEU A 461 -11.83 -11.08 -18.52
N ASP A 462 -10.58 -10.61 -18.62
CA ASP A 462 -9.90 -10.47 -19.91
C ASP A 462 -8.69 -11.40 -20.06
N ASP A 463 -7.96 -11.27 -21.18
CA ASP A 463 -6.83 -12.14 -21.51
C ASP A 463 -5.62 -11.98 -20.56
N GLY A 464 -5.57 -10.95 -19.76
CA GLY A 464 -4.56 -10.73 -18.72
C GLY A 464 -4.87 -11.34 -17.35
N ASP A 465 -5.94 -12.14 -17.23
CA ASP A 465 -6.43 -12.65 -15.95
C ASP A 465 -6.17 -14.14 -15.72
N PHE A 466 -5.51 -14.86 -16.66
CA PHE A 466 -5.48 -16.32 -16.66
C PHE A 466 -4.08 -16.90 -16.42
N LEU A 467 -3.98 -17.84 -15.45
CA LEU A 467 -2.84 -18.73 -15.23
C LEU A 467 -3.33 -20.18 -15.31
N LEU A 468 -2.72 -21.00 -16.18
CA LEU A 468 -3.25 -22.32 -16.53
C LEU A 468 -2.50 -23.43 -15.80
N ASP A 469 -3.18 -24.19 -14.94
CA ASP A 469 -2.59 -25.37 -14.28
C ASP A 469 -2.54 -26.57 -15.19
N ALA A 470 -1.36 -27.17 -15.35
CA ALA A 470 -1.18 -28.39 -16.15
C ALA A 470 -1.61 -29.68 -15.43
N LEU A 471 -1.99 -29.61 -14.16
CA LEU A 471 -2.51 -30.69 -13.30
C LEU A 471 -1.55 -31.88 -13.18
N VAL A 472 -0.71 -31.86 -12.15
CA VAL A 472 0.29 -32.91 -11.91
C VAL A 472 -0.27 -34.05 -11.07
N MET A 473 -0.29 -35.23 -11.67
CA MET A 473 -0.56 -36.49 -10.97
C MET A 473 0.76 -37.19 -10.64
N THR A 474 0.78 -38.00 -9.55
CA THR A 474 2.01 -38.72 -9.18
C THR A 474 2.28 -39.86 -10.15
N VAL A 475 3.54 -40.08 -10.53
CA VAL A 475 3.95 -41.19 -11.40
C VAL A 475 3.78 -42.55 -10.72
N SER A 476 3.65 -42.59 -9.40
CA SER A 476 3.34 -43.82 -8.65
C SER A 476 1.90 -44.32 -8.88
N ALA A 477 0.97 -43.41 -9.23
CA ALA A 477 -0.42 -43.75 -9.51
C ALA A 477 -0.72 -43.87 -11.04
N ASP A 478 -0.03 -43.03 -11.85
CA ASP A 478 -0.21 -43.04 -13.31
C ASP A 478 1.13 -42.99 -14.03
N LYS A 479 1.48 -44.07 -14.73
CA LYS A 479 2.70 -44.20 -15.52
C LYS A 479 2.85 -43.16 -16.64
N ASN A 480 1.77 -42.54 -17.08
CA ASN A 480 1.73 -41.56 -18.14
C ASN A 480 1.73 -40.10 -17.58
N ALA A 481 1.64 -39.93 -16.26
CA ALA A 481 1.48 -38.62 -15.61
C ALA A 481 2.44 -37.56 -16.17
N CYS A 482 3.74 -37.84 -16.19
CA CYS A 482 4.74 -36.92 -16.72
C CYS A 482 4.49 -36.57 -18.20
N ARG A 483 4.23 -37.57 -19.05
CA ARG A 483 4.01 -37.36 -20.50
C ARG A 483 2.77 -36.52 -20.78
N GLU A 484 1.70 -36.75 -20.04
CA GLU A 484 0.47 -35.98 -20.22
C GLU A 484 0.64 -34.54 -19.74
N VAL A 485 1.40 -34.26 -18.65
CA VAL A 485 1.73 -32.89 -18.23
C VAL A 485 2.54 -32.15 -19.31
N LEU A 486 3.61 -32.76 -19.83
CA LEU A 486 4.43 -32.13 -20.87
C LEU A 486 3.63 -31.81 -22.14
N LYS A 487 2.74 -32.74 -22.56
CA LYS A 487 1.81 -32.48 -23.68
C LYS A 487 0.82 -31.37 -23.36
N THR A 488 0.32 -31.32 -22.13
CA THR A 488 -0.62 -30.28 -21.69
C THR A 488 0.01 -28.90 -21.80
N LEU A 489 1.22 -28.70 -21.28
CA LEU A 489 1.97 -27.46 -21.39
C LEU A 489 2.14 -27.04 -22.86
N GLN A 490 2.55 -27.97 -23.73
CA GLN A 490 2.69 -27.68 -25.18
C GLN A 490 1.38 -27.30 -25.82
N LEU A 491 0.26 -27.97 -25.50
CA LEU A 491 -1.06 -27.64 -26.03
C LEU A 491 -1.54 -26.26 -25.54
N TYR A 492 -1.32 -25.93 -24.27
CA TYR A 492 -1.67 -24.61 -23.74
C TYR A 492 -0.91 -23.50 -24.48
N ARG A 493 0.38 -23.67 -24.64
CA ARG A 493 1.22 -22.69 -25.36
C ARG A 493 0.82 -22.55 -26.84
N GLN A 494 0.48 -23.64 -27.52
CA GLN A 494 0.09 -23.64 -28.93
C GLN A 494 -1.30 -23.11 -29.21
N HIS A 495 -2.29 -23.43 -28.36
CA HIS A 495 -3.69 -23.15 -28.63
C HIS A 495 -4.29 -22.00 -27.83
N LEU A 496 -3.78 -21.72 -26.63
CA LEU A 496 -4.33 -20.70 -25.73
C LEU A 496 -3.41 -19.51 -25.58
N GLY A 497 -2.09 -19.74 -25.48
CA GLY A 497 -1.10 -18.66 -25.41
C GLY A 497 -1.00 -17.95 -24.04
N TYR A 498 -1.72 -18.41 -23.03
CA TYR A 498 -1.62 -17.90 -21.66
C TYR A 498 -0.51 -18.59 -20.87
N PRO A 499 0.06 -17.93 -19.82
CA PRO A 499 1.06 -18.54 -18.97
C PRO A 499 0.54 -19.74 -18.20
N SER A 500 1.45 -20.64 -17.88
CA SER A 500 1.17 -21.93 -17.24
C SER A 500 1.81 -22.07 -15.87
N THR A 501 1.16 -22.87 -15.01
CA THR A 501 1.63 -23.24 -13.66
C THR A 501 1.37 -24.70 -13.37
N MET A 502 1.87 -25.17 -12.24
CA MET A 502 1.53 -26.47 -11.64
C MET A 502 2.10 -26.61 -10.23
N GLY A 503 1.45 -27.43 -9.40
CA GLY A 503 2.01 -27.95 -8.15
C GLY A 503 3.04 -29.03 -8.43
N LEU A 504 4.29 -28.64 -8.61
CA LEU A 504 5.36 -29.47 -9.19
C LEU A 504 5.69 -30.68 -8.30
N SER A 505 5.70 -30.53 -7.00
CA SER A 505 6.10 -31.54 -6.02
C SER A 505 5.18 -32.78 -6.02
N ASN A 506 4.00 -32.72 -6.65
CA ASN A 506 3.02 -33.80 -6.71
C ASN A 506 3.53 -34.99 -7.54
N ILE A 507 4.39 -34.77 -8.54
CA ILE A 507 4.89 -35.81 -9.45
C ILE A 507 5.57 -36.95 -8.71
N SER A 508 6.29 -36.68 -7.63
CA SER A 508 7.11 -37.65 -6.88
C SER A 508 6.45 -38.17 -5.59
N PHE A 509 5.16 -37.84 -5.40
CA PHE A 509 4.48 -38.27 -4.16
C PHE A 509 4.52 -39.79 -3.97
N GLY A 510 4.96 -40.23 -2.79
CA GLY A 510 5.12 -41.66 -2.46
C GLY A 510 6.39 -42.31 -2.98
N LEU A 511 7.29 -41.59 -3.65
CA LEU A 511 8.55 -42.12 -4.17
C LEU A 511 9.76 -41.71 -3.30
N PRO A 512 10.84 -42.53 -3.29
CA PRO A 512 12.11 -42.16 -2.66
C PRO A 512 12.86 -41.14 -3.51
N ASN A 513 13.84 -40.42 -2.91
CA ASN A 513 14.71 -39.44 -3.56
C ASN A 513 13.91 -38.37 -4.38
N ARG A 514 12.89 -37.82 -3.75
CA ARG A 514 12.00 -36.82 -4.36
C ARG A 514 12.75 -35.63 -4.95
N PRO A 515 13.83 -35.06 -4.34
CA PRO A 515 14.54 -33.92 -4.93
C PRO A 515 15.06 -34.20 -6.34
N LEU A 516 15.63 -35.38 -6.58
CA LEU A 516 16.13 -35.76 -7.92
C LEU A 516 15.00 -35.85 -8.95
N ILE A 517 13.87 -36.49 -8.57
CA ILE A 517 12.71 -36.63 -9.47
C ILE A 517 12.11 -35.25 -9.76
N ASN A 518 11.92 -34.41 -8.73
CA ASN A 518 11.35 -33.08 -8.86
C ASN A 518 12.22 -32.18 -9.75
N SER A 519 13.52 -32.09 -9.52
CA SER A 519 14.41 -31.24 -10.31
C SER A 519 14.51 -31.69 -11.77
N THR A 520 14.55 -33.03 -12.02
CA THR A 520 14.54 -33.58 -13.38
C THR A 520 13.23 -33.24 -14.09
N PHE A 521 12.09 -33.51 -13.44
CA PHE A 521 10.77 -33.20 -13.99
C PHE A 521 10.61 -31.69 -14.25
N PHE A 522 11.08 -30.85 -13.33
CA PHE A 522 11.05 -29.42 -13.45
C PHE A 522 11.77 -28.91 -14.72
N THR A 523 13.00 -29.38 -14.95
CA THR A 523 13.74 -29.06 -16.17
C THR A 523 12.99 -29.46 -17.45
N MET A 524 12.36 -30.65 -17.44
CA MET A 524 11.52 -31.09 -18.58
C MET A 524 10.30 -30.19 -18.79
N CYS A 525 9.66 -29.73 -17.70
CA CYS A 525 8.50 -28.84 -17.77
C CYS A 525 8.88 -27.43 -18.24
N LEU A 526 10.00 -26.87 -17.79
CA LEU A 526 10.51 -25.59 -18.29
C LEU A 526 10.76 -25.64 -19.80
N ALA A 527 11.39 -26.70 -20.28
CA ALA A 527 11.60 -26.93 -21.73
C ALA A 527 10.28 -27.14 -22.52
N ALA A 528 9.20 -27.58 -21.84
CA ALA A 528 7.87 -27.72 -22.42
C ALA A 528 7.03 -26.42 -22.35
N GLY A 529 7.52 -25.37 -21.68
CA GLY A 529 6.88 -24.04 -21.56
C GLY A 529 6.14 -23.80 -20.25
N LEU A 530 6.68 -24.26 -19.13
CA LEU A 530 6.20 -23.92 -17.79
C LEU A 530 6.73 -22.53 -17.41
N ASP A 531 5.82 -21.61 -17.01
CA ASP A 531 6.13 -20.21 -16.75
C ASP A 531 6.18 -19.88 -15.24
N ALA A 532 5.32 -20.51 -14.41
CA ALA A 532 5.22 -20.17 -12.99
C ALA A 532 5.03 -21.44 -12.11
N PRO A 533 6.10 -22.15 -11.71
CA PRO A 533 6.00 -23.33 -10.85
C PRO A 533 5.56 -22.96 -9.42
N ILE A 534 4.59 -23.74 -8.88
CA ILE A 534 4.30 -23.75 -7.44
C ILE A 534 5.21 -24.80 -6.83
N MET A 535 6.22 -24.36 -6.06
CA MET A 535 7.25 -25.28 -5.54
C MET A 535 7.84 -24.81 -4.21
N ASN A 536 8.63 -25.71 -3.58
CA ASN A 536 9.39 -25.37 -2.39
C ASN A 536 10.64 -24.55 -2.74
N PRO A 537 10.73 -23.25 -2.39
CA PRO A 537 11.89 -22.42 -2.73
C PRO A 537 13.18 -22.79 -1.98
N TYR A 538 13.08 -23.63 -0.92
CA TYR A 538 14.24 -24.11 -0.16
C TYR A 538 14.93 -25.34 -0.79
N ASP A 539 14.37 -25.92 -1.86
CA ASP A 539 14.95 -27.09 -2.51
C ASP A 539 16.10 -26.64 -3.42
N GLU A 540 17.35 -26.83 -2.95
CA GLU A 540 18.55 -26.46 -3.68
C GLU A 540 18.65 -27.13 -5.06
N SER A 541 18.15 -28.37 -5.20
CA SER A 541 18.19 -29.09 -6.48
C SER A 541 17.29 -28.41 -7.50
N MET A 542 16.14 -27.94 -7.07
CA MET A 542 15.19 -27.22 -7.92
C MET A 542 15.68 -25.81 -8.25
N GLN A 543 16.26 -25.10 -7.27
CA GLN A 543 16.87 -23.79 -7.52
C GLN A 543 18.02 -23.86 -8.54
N LYS A 544 18.88 -24.89 -8.42
CA LYS A 544 19.94 -25.14 -9.41
C LYS A 544 19.40 -25.51 -10.79
N ALA A 545 18.31 -26.31 -10.83
CA ALA A 545 17.64 -26.66 -12.08
C ALA A 545 17.04 -25.41 -12.76
N LEU A 546 16.41 -24.48 -11.98
CA LEU A 546 15.87 -23.22 -12.50
C LEU A 546 16.97 -22.38 -13.16
N LYS A 547 18.06 -22.10 -12.43
CA LYS A 547 19.17 -21.30 -12.91
C LYS A 547 19.85 -21.91 -14.15
N ALA A 548 20.08 -23.23 -14.12
CA ALA A 548 20.67 -23.91 -15.26
C ALA A 548 19.75 -23.90 -16.49
N SER A 549 18.43 -24.07 -16.27
CA SER A 549 17.44 -24.02 -17.35
C SER A 549 17.34 -22.61 -17.96
N ALA A 550 17.39 -21.56 -17.15
CA ALA A 550 17.40 -20.18 -17.65
C ALA A 550 18.58 -19.92 -18.60
N ALA A 551 19.79 -20.41 -18.25
CA ALA A 551 20.96 -20.33 -19.11
C ALA A 551 20.82 -21.14 -20.41
N LEU A 552 20.15 -22.31 -20.35
CA LEU A 552 19.97 -23.18 -21.52
C LEU A 552 18.84 -22.75 -22.45
N LEU A 553 17.79 -22.12 -21.91
CA LEU A 553 16.61 -21.68 -22.67
C LEU A 553 16.75 -20.24 -23.20
N GLY A 554 17.78 -19.50 -22.76
CA GLY A 554 18.09 -18.16 -23.24
C GLY A 554 17.59 -17.01 -22.36
N ASP A 555 16.96 -17.33 -21.22
CA ASP A 555 16.50 -16.33 -20.23
C ASP A 555 17.69 -15.68 -19.50
N ASP A 556 18.82 -16.39 -19.40
CA ASP A 556 20.11 -15.87 -18.93
C ASP A 556 21.10 -15.83 -20.11
N PRO A 557 21.24 -14.68 -20.81
CA PRO A 557 22.04 -14.59 -22.02
C PRO A 557 23.51 -15.00 -21.78
N CYS A 558 23.95 -16.00 -22.53
CA CYS A 558 25.30 -16.59 -22.42
C CYS A 558 25.63 -17.20 -21.04
N GLY A 559 24.64 -17.46 -20.19
CA GLY A 559 24.83 -18.01 -18.85
C GLY A 559 25.62 -17.07 -17.92
N LEU A 560 25.49 -15.76 -18.12
CA LEU A 560 26.28 -14.77 -17.39
C LEU A 560 25.93 -14.75 -15.91
N ALA A 561 24.63 -14.70 -15.59
CA ALA A 561 24.16 -14.73 -14.20
C ALA A 561 24.48 -16.08 -13.55
N PHE A 562 24.31 -17.20 -14.29
CA PHE A 562 24.67 -18.53 -13.82
C PHE A 562 26.16 -18.64 -13.49
N SER A 563 27.02 -18.05 -14.30
CA SER A 563 28.47 -18.09 -14.10
C SER A 563 28.99 -17.24 -12.94
N GLN A 564 28.26 -16.16 -12.61
CA GLN A 564 28.56 -15.24 -11.51
C GLN A 564 28.00 -15.70 -10.17
N ASP A 565 27.14 -16.71 -10.15
CA ASP A 565 26.55 -17.23 -8.92
C ASP A 565 27.59 -18.01 -8.10
N GLU A 566 28.02 -17.46 -6.99
CA GLU A 566 28.99 -18.05 -6.08
C GLU A 566 28.62 -19.47 -5.61
N SER A 567 27.32 -19.79 -5.57
CA SER A 567 26.84 -21.13 -5.22
C SER A 567 27.21 -22.21 -6.27
N ASN A 568 27.47 -21.80 -7.51
CA ASN A 568 27.94 -22.68 -8.58
C ASN A 568 29.46 -22.87 -8.57
N LEU A 569 30.19 -21.94 -7.94
CA LEU A 569 31.66 -21.97 -7.85
C LEU A 569 32.19 -22.75 -6.66
N ALA A 570 31.36 -23.07 -5.67
CA ALA A 570 31.73 -23.76 -4.46
C ALA A 570 31.39 -25.26 -4.53
N LEU A 571 32.34 -26.15 -4.32
CA LEU A 571 32.13 -27.52 -3.91
C LEU A 571 31.26 -27.53 -2.63
N PRO A 572 30.33 -28.48 -2.46
CA PRO A 572 29.30 -28.40 -1.43
C PRO A 572 29.91 -28.37 -0.03
N LYS A 573 30.13 -27.17 0.50
CA LYS A 573 30.15 -26.99 1.97
C LYS A 573 28.69 -26.93 2.41
N LYS A 574 28.31 -27.87 3.28
CA LYS A 574 27.03 -27.78 4.00
C LYS A 574 26.91 -26.38 4.61
N ALA A 575 26.19 -25.48 3.95
CA ALA A 575 25.77 -24.24 4.57
C ALA A 575 24.69 -24.61 5.57
N ALA A 576 25.02 -24.52 6.84
CA ALA A 576 24.04 -24.50 7.90
C ALA A 576 23.19 -23.23 7.70
N VAL A 577 21.89 -23.38 7.51
CA VAL A 577 20.94 -22.29 7.75
C VAL A 577 21.14 -21.89 9.20
N MET A 578 21.76 -20.74 9.46
CA MET A 578 21.87 -20.20 10.80
C MET A 578 20.44 -19.90 11.26
N LYS A 579 19.95 -20.74 12.16
CA LYS A 579 18.72 -20.43 12.90
C LYS A 579 19.00 -19.17 13.73
N THR A 580 18.01 -18.33 13.93
CA THR A 580 18.07 -17.19 14.88
C THR A 580 18.60 -17.63 16.26
N THR A 581 18.43 -18.93 16.59
CA THR A 581 18.99 -19.61 17.78
C THR A 581 20.52 -19.79 17.75
N ASP A 582 21.20 -19.60 16.62
CA ASP A 582 22.64 -19.81 16.46
C ASP A 582 23.40 -18.48 16.40
N LEU A 583 22.70 -17.33 16.44
CA LEU A 583 23.30 -16.00 16.55
C LEU A 583 23.68 -15.69 17.99
N PRO A 584 24.72 -14.90 18.23
CA PRO A 584 24.93 -14.27 19.56
C PRO A 584 23.64 -13.57 19.99
N ILE A 585 23.29 -13.69 21.26
CA ILE A 585 21.94 -13.28 21.75
C ILE A 585 21.58 -11.82 21.42
N LEU A 586 22.54 -10.88 21.43
CA LEU A 586 22.30 -9.49 21.05
C LEU A 586 22.02 -9.31 19.55
N ASP A 587 22.69 -10.11 18.70
CA ASP A 587 22.43 -10.13 17.26
C ASP A 587 21.08 -10.80 16.96
N ALA A 588 20.70 -11.82 17.74
CA ALA A 588 19.37 -12.43 17.64
C ALA A 588 18.26 -11.43 18.02
N ILE A 589 18.47 -10.62 19.06
CA ILE A 589 17.54 -9.54 19.43
C ILE A 589 17.46 -8.49 18.32
N LYS A 590 18.60 -8.04 17.80
CA LYS A 590 18.66 -7.09 16.68
C LYS A 590 17.87 -7.61 15.46
N GLN A 591 18.11 -8.84 15.08
CA GLN A 591 17.43 -9.46 13.93
C GLN A 591 15.93 -9.61 14.15
N ALA A 592 15.51 -10.00 15.35
CA ALA A 592 14.09 -10.12 15.71
C ALA A 592 13.33 -8.78 15.63
N VAL A 593 14.00 -7.68 15.96
CA VAL A 593 13.43 -6.33 15.80
C VAL A 593 13.32 -5.96 14.32
N ILE A 594 14.38 -6.19 13.52
CA ILE A 594 14.37 -5.90 12.07
C ILE A 594 13.28 -6.71 11.35
N GLU A 595 13.08 -7.96 11.74
CA GLU A 595 12.09 -8.86 11.16
C GLU A 595 10.67 -8.67 11.74
N GLY A 596 10.50 -7.81 12.75
CA GLY A 596 9.20 -7.56 13.38
C GLY A 596 8.66 -8.74 14.21
N GLU A 597 9.53 -9.63 14.71
CA GLU A 597 9.17 -10.86 15.43
C GLU A 597 8.77 -10.60 16.90
N LYS A 598 7.63 -9.96 17.12
CA LYS A 598 7.10 -9.57 18.43
C LYS A 598 6.90 -10.76 19.38
N ASP A 599 6.55 -11.94 18.82
CA ASP A 599 6.23 -13.13 19.62
C ASP A 599 7.47 -13.76 20.30
N ILE A 600 8.67 -13.60 19.73
CA ILE A 600 9.89 -14.21 20.26
C ILE A 600 10.78 -13.20 20.99
N ILE A 601 10.66 -11.91 20.72
CA ILE A 601 11.55 -10.87 21.27
C ILE A 601 11.57 -10.87 22.80
N VAL A 602 10.41 -11.07 23.42
CA VAL A 602 10.28 -11.14 24.89
C VAL A 602 11.12 -12.29 25.47
N GLY A 603 11.09 -13.47 24.81
CA GLY A 603 11.89 -14.63 25.18
C GLY A 603 13.39 -14.36 25.05
N LEU A 604 13.81 -13.73 23.93
CA LEU A 604 15.21 -13.39 23.69
C LEU A 604 15.76 -12.37 24.71
N VAL A 605 14.95 -11.39 25.11
CA VAL A 605 15.31 -10.42 26.15
C VAL A 605 15.52 -11.10 27.49
N VAL A 606 14.62 -12.01 27.88
CA VAL A 606 14.75 -12.79 29.12
C VAL A 606 16.02 -13.64 29.07
N GLN A 607 16.28 -14.33 27.99
CA GLN A 607 17.47 -15.15 27.78
C GLN A 607 18.75 -14.28 27.84
N ALA A 608 18.78 -13.11 27.23
CA ALA A 608 19.94 -12.22 27.28
C ALA A 608 20.28 -11.79 28.71
N LEU A 609 19.27 -11.47 29.52
CA LEU A 609 19.47 -11.16 30.93
C LEU A 609 19.99 -12.37 31.73
N GLN A 610 19.51 -13.59 31.44
CA GLN A 610 19.99 -14.82 32.05
C GLN A 610 21.45 -15.14 31.66
N GLU A 611 21.86 -14.77 30.45
CA GLU A 611 23.24 -14.88 29.97
C GLU A 611 24.16 -13.78 30.52
N GLY A 612 23.63 -12.91 31.41
CA GLY A 612 24.41 -11.87 32.11
C GLY A 612 24.60 -10.59 31.30
N LYS A 613 23.82 -10.37 30.23
CA LYS A 613 23.83 -9.10 29.51
C LYS A 613 23.09 -8.04 30.33
N THR A 614 23.62 -6.83 30.34
CA THR A 614 22.98 -5.70 31.01
C THR A 614 21.83 -5.14 30.18
N GLY A 615 20.87 -4.48 30.82
CA GLY A 615 19.78 -3.78 30.10
C GLY A 615 20.29 -2.77 29.09
N ASN A 616 21.39 -2.05 29.41
CA ASN A 616 22.06 -1.12 28.52
C ASN A 616 22.65 -1.81 27.30
N GLU A 617 23.32 -2.95 27.43
CA GLU A 617 23.85 -3.69 26.27
C GLU A 617 22.74 -4.19 25.34
N ILE A 618 21.62 -4.68 25.91
CA ILE A 618 20.46 -5.12 25.15
C ILE A 618 19.86 -3.94 24.39
N THR A 619 19.72 -2.79 25.05
CA THR A 619 19.17 -1.57 24.48
C THR A 619 20.07 -1.01 23.36
N GLU A 620 21.37 -0.83 23.60
CA GLU A 620 22.27 -0.20 22.66
C GLU A 620 22.61 -1.11 21.46
N LYS A 621 23.07 -2.35 21.75
CA LYS A 621 23.60 -3.26 20.73
C LYS A 621 22.51 -4.11 20.04
N GLY A 622 21.39 -4.35 20.74
CA GLY A 622 20.25 -5.09 20.20
C GLY A 622 19.23 -4.15 19.59
N LEU A 623 18.53 -3.39 20.42
CA LEU A 623 17.32 -2.66 20.02
C LEU A 623 17.61 -1.37 19.24
N THR A 624 18.49 -0.51 19.73
CA THR A 624 18.85 0.75 19.07
C THR A 624 19.60 0.51 17.77
N ALA A 625 20.52 -0.46 17.76
CA ALA A 625 21.25 -0.84 16.56
C ALA A 625 20.31 -1.38 15.43
N ALA A 626 19.24 -2.08 15.82
CA ALA A 626 18.21 -2.51 14.86
C ALA A 626 17.48 -1.32 14.24
N MET A 627 17.04 -0.35 15.06
CA MET A 627 16.29 0.81 14.58
C MET A 627 17.14 1.75 13.72
N THR A 628 18.44 1.81 13.96
CA THR A 628 19.36 2.58 13.09
C THR A 628 19.40 1.97 11.69
N GLU A 629 19.55 0.64 11.59
CA GLU A 629 19.54 -0.08 10.29
C GLU A 629 18.19 0.04 9.58
N ILE A 630 17.08 -0.08 10.33
CA ILE A 630 15.72 0.12 9.82
C ILE A 630 15.55 1.55 9.28
N GLY A 631 16.07 2.56 9.97
CA GLY A 631 16.02 3.96 9.52
C GLY A 631 16.80 4.19 8.23
N GLU A 632 17.97 3.58 8.09
CA GLU A 632 18.77 3.63 6.85
C GLU A 632 18.06 2.90 5.69
N ASP A 633 17.44 1.75 5.97
CA ASP A 633 16.70 0.98 4.98
C ASP A 633 15.40 1.67 4.56
N PHE A 634 14.72 2.31 5.48
CA PHE A 634 13.55 3.15 5.18
C PHE A 634 13.93 4.37 4.34
N GLY A 635 14.98 5.11 4.74
CA GLY A 635 15.45 6.28 4.01
C GLY A 635 16.00 5.96 2.60
N SER A 636 16.45 4.73 2.35
CA SER A 636 16.91 4.24 1.03
C SER A 636 15.83 3.53 0.21
N GLY A 637 14.59 3.47 0.71
CA GLY A 637 13.48 2.78 0.05
C GLY A 637 13.54 1.25 0.04
N ARG A 638 14.45 0.65 0.82
CA ARG A 638 14.55 -0.81 0.99
C ARG A 638 13.55 -1.38 1.99
N MET A 639 13.03 -0.54 2.89
CA MET A 639 12.01 -0.90 3.88
C MET A 639 10.86 0.13 3.84
N PHE A 640 9.64 -0.30 4.08
CA PHE A 640 8.45 0.53 3.99
C PHE A 640 7.78 0.73 5.35
N LEU A 641 6.93 1.76 5.46
CA LEU A 641 6.29 2.17 6.70
C LEU A 641 5.62 1.01 7.49
N PRO A 642 4.90 0.06 6.87
CA PRO A 642 4.34 -1.08 7.60
C PRO A 642 5.40 -1.92 8.34
N GLN A 643 6.54 -2.14 7.70
CA GLN A 643 7.65 -2.90 8.28
C GLN A 643 8.29 -2.15 9.43
N VAL A 644 8.48 -0.82 9.29
CA VAL A 644 9.00 0.05 10.37
C VAL A 644 8.08 0.02 11.59
N LEU A 645 6.75 0.04 11.38
CA LEU A 645 5.79 -0.03 12.49
C LEU A 645 5.85 -1.36 13.24
N LEU A 646 5.96 -2.48 12.52
CA LEU A 646 6.12 -3.81 13.14
C LEU A 646 7.40 -3.91 13.96
N SER A 647 8.49 -3.40 13.41
CA SER A 647 9.78 -3.33 14.12
C SER A 647 9.69 -2.45 15.37
N ALA A 648 8.99 -1.30 15.28
CA ALA A 648 8.77 -0.41 16.42
C ALA A 648 7.90 -1.07 17.51
N GLU A 649 6.85 -1.81 17.13
CA GLU A 649 6.05 -2.59 18.09
C GLU A 649 6.83 -3.71 18.73
N THR A 650 7.69 -4.42 17.99
CA THR A 650 8.57 -5.47 18.49
C THR A 650 9.57 -4.90 19.49
N MET A 651 10.18 -3.78 19.15
CA MET A 651 11.06 -3.04 20.06
C MET A 651 10.33 -2.60 21.33
N ARG A 652 9.11 -2.09 21.22
CA ARG A 652 8.28 -1.71 22.37
C ARG A 652 8.03 -2.88 23.31
N ALA A 653 7.67 -4.06 22.78
CA ALA A 653 7.46 -5.27 23.57
C ALA A 653 8.75 -5.70 24.33
N ALA A 654 9.92 -5.54 23.70
CA ALA A 654 11.21 -5.77 24.33
C ALA A 654 11.47 -4.80 25.49
N PHE A 655 11.18 -3.51 25.30
CA PHE A 655 11.35 -2.49 26.35
C PHE A 655 10.40 -2.66 27.52
N ASP A 656 9.15 -2.97 27.26
CA ASP A 656 8.16 -3.23 28.31
C ASP A 656 8.62 -4.40 29.18
N LYS A 657 9.21 -5.43 28.57
CA LYS A 657 9.77 -6.58 29.29
C LYS A 657 11.05 -6.23 30.06
N LEU A 658 11.93 -5.39 29.51
CA LEU A 658 13.11 -4.89 30.22
C LEU A 658 12.71 -4.07 31.45
N LYS A 659 11.72 -3.18 31.35
CA LYS A 659 11.20 -2.39 32.47
C LYS A 659 10.59 -3.26 33.59
N GLU A 660 9.94 -4.35 33.21
CA GLU A 660 9.35 -5.30 34.17
C GLU A 660 10.43 -6.05 34.98
N LEU A 661 11.53 -6.43 34.30
CA LEU A 661 12.55 -7.30 34.88
C LEU A 661 13.70 -6.56 35.56
N ILE A 662 13.94 -5.29 35.21
CA ILE A 662 14.97 -4.45 35.83
C ILE A 662 14.27 -3.41 36.68
N PRO A 663 14.31 -3.54 38.03
CA PRO A 663 13.76 -2.51 38.92
C PRO A 663 14.48 -1.19 38.68
N ALA A 664 13.71 -0.09 38.66
CA ALA A 664 14.20 1.26 38.43
C ALA A 664 15.33 1.63 39.44
N SER A 665 16.55 1.27 39.12
CA SER A 665 17.74 1.84 39.69
C SER A 665 18.18 2.97 38.76
N ALA A 666 17.92 4.22 39.17
CA ALA A 666 18.63 5.46 38.82
C ALA A 666 19.42 5.42 37.49
N GLU A 667 18.79 5.06 36.36
CA GLU A 667 19.29 5.40 35.04
C GLU A 667 18.74 6.79 34.70
N ALA A 668 19.64 7.71 34.49
CA ALA A 668 19.43 9.13 34.30
C ALA A 668 18.26 9.39 33.36
N ASP A 669 17.23 10.04 33.87
CA ASP A 669 16.23 10.77 33.08
C ASP A 669 17.01 11.71 32.14
N LYS A 670 17.10 11.33 30.84
CA LYS A 670 17.88 12.08 29.84
C LYS A 670 17.25 13.42 29.52
N GLY A 671 16.11 13.69 30.10
CA GLY A 671 15.35 14.93 29.94
C GLY A 671 13.89 14.68 29.61
N THR A 672 13.07 15.72 29.83
CA THR A 672 11.62 15.71 29.57
C THR A 672 11.32 16.23 28.18
N PHE A 673 10.63 15.45 27.38
CA PHE A 673 10.21 15.78 26.02
C PHE A 673 8.68 15.84 25.94
N VAL A 674 8.11 17.01 25.70
CA VAL A 674 6.67 17.20 25.44
C VAL A 674 6.46 17.13 23.94
N ILE A 675 5.56 16.26 23.45
CA ILE A 675 5.29 16.10 22.02
C ILE A 675 3.80 16.28 21.71
N ALA A 676 3.49 17.00 20.63
CA ALA A 676 2.11 17.26 20.21
C ALA A 676 2.01 17.40 18.69
N THR A 677 0.87 17.04 18.13
CA THR A 677 0.43 17.53 16.82
C THR A 677 -0.37 18.82 17.04
N VAL A 678 0.01 19.87 16.34
CA VAL A 678 -0.53 21.22 16.55
C VAL A 678 -2.01 21.33 16.21
N LYS A 679 -2.67 22.39 16.69
CA LYS A 679 -4.09 22.67 16.48
C LYS A 679 -4.50 22.66 15.01
N GLY A 680 -5.63 22.00 14.73
CA GLY A 680 -6.17 21.84 13.37
C GLY A 680 -5.55 20.68 12.59
N ASP A 681 -4.52 20.01 13.13
CA ASP A 681 -3.89 18.85 12.51
C ASP A 681 -4.25 17.56 13.26
N VAL A 682 -4.89 16.64 12.55
CA VAL A 682 -5.36 15.36 13.12
C VAL A 682 -4.45 14.19 12.83
N HIS A 683 -3.33 14.44 12.13
CA HIS A 683 -2.36 13.41 11.77
C HIS A 683 -1.37 13.22 12.91
N ASP A 684 -1.34 12.04 13.50
CA ASP A 684 -0.51 11.74 14.67
C ASP A 684 0.50 10.60 14.49
N LEU A 685 0.48 9.92 13.34
CA LEU A 685 1.32 8.74 13.12
C LEU A 685 2.81 9.05 13.24
N GLY A 686 3.32 10.06 12.54
CA GLY A 686 4.74 10.47 12.61
C GLY A 686 5.14 10.89 14.02
N LYS A 687 4.26 11.63 14.71
CA LYS A 687 4.42 12.02 16.10
C LYS A 687 4.49 10.81 17.03
N ASN A 688 3.59 9.83 16.86
CA ASN A 688 3.53 8.64 17.71
C ASN A 688 4.79 7.78 17.56
N ILE A 689 5.29 7.61 16.31
CA ILE A 689 6.56 6.93 16.03
C ILE A 689 7.72 7.67 16.73
N THR A 690 7.79 8.98 16.54
CA THR A 690 8.84 9.81 17.16
C THR A 690 8.79 9.75 18.68
N GLY A 691 7.60 9.84 19.27
CA GLY A 691 7.40 9.72 20.72
C GLY A 691 7.86 8.36 21.27
N ALA A 692 7.54 7.27 20.56
CA ALA A 692 8.01 5.94 20.95
C ALA A 692 9.53 5.80 20.88
N LEU A 693 10.18 6.32 19.83
CA LEU A 693 11.63 6.29 19.67
C LEU A 693 12.35 7.13 20.74
N LEU A 694 11.82 8.30 21.10
CA LEU A 694 12.34 9.15 22.17
C LEU A 694 12.23 8.48 23.54
N ALA A 695 11.03 7.93 23.86
CA ALA A 695 10.82 7.20 25.10
C ALA A 695 11.78 6.00 25.22
N ASN A 696 11.98 5.29 24.11
CA ASN A 696 12.88 4.16 24.03
C ASN A 696 14.37 4.56 24.11
N SER A 697 14.66 5.81 23.83
CA SER A 697 16.02 6.37 23.97
C SER A 697 16.32 6.96 25.34
N GLY A 698 15.39 6.83 26.33
CA GLY A 698 15.57 7.22 27.72
C GLY A 698 15.06 8.62 28.06
N PHE A 699 14.26 9.26 27.17
CA PHE A 699 13.56 10.50 27.49
C PHE A 699 12.24 10.23 28.22
N LYS A 700 11.87 11.10 29.16
CA LYS A 700 10.51 11.14 29.71
C LYS A 700 9.61 11.84 28.68
N VAL A 701 8.90 11.08 27.87
CA VAL A 701 8.00 11.62 26.83
C VAL A 701 6.61 11.86 27.39
N ILE A 702 6.09 13.08 27.18
CA ILE A 702 4.73 13.48 27.51
C ILE A 702 4.03 13.77 26.18
N ASP A 703 3.22 12.83 25.75
CA ASP A 703 2.46 12.92 24.51
C ASP A 703 1.09 13.58 24.79
N LEU A 704 0.86 14.73 24.19
CA LEU A 704 -0.40 15.47 24.34
C LEU A 704 -1.45 15.07 23.29
N GLY A 705 -1.11 14.19 22.36
CA GLY A 705 -2.01 13.77 21.30
C GLY A 705 -1.98 14.69 20.08
N LYS A 706 -3.11 14.77 19.38
CA LYS A 706 -3.32 15.52 18.16
C LYS A 706 -4.31 16.68 18.38
N ASP A 707 -4.32 17.64 17.45
CA ASP A 707 -5.22 18.81 17.49
C ASP A 707 -5.09 19.60 18.81
N VAL A 708 -3.86 19.83 19.28
CA VAL A 708 -3.58 20.38 20.61
C VAL A 708 -3.46 21.89 20.55
N GLU A 709 -4.21 22.58 21.39
CA GLU A 709 -4.15 24.04 21.54
C GLU A 709 -2.76 24.51 22.00
N ALA A 710 -2.30 25.65 21.46
CA ALA A 710 -0.99 26.20 21.78
C ALA A 710 -0.82 26.47 23.30
N ASP A 711 -1.88 26.93 23.96
CA ASP A 711 -1.86 27.18 25.41
C ASP A 711 -1.60 25.90 26.20
N THR A 712 -2.26 24.79 25.83
CA THR A 712 -2.09 23.48 26.48
C THR A 712 -0.65 22.97 26.34
N ILE A 713 -0.05 23.15 25.14
CA ILE A 713 1.34 22.73 24.91
C ILE A 713 2.28 23.54 25.79
N VAL A 714 2.12 24.87 25.82
CA VAL A 714 2.96 25.80 26.58
C VAL A 714 2.81 25.54 28.08
N GLU A 715 1.58 25.44 28.59
CA GLU A 715 1.33 25.16 30.00
C GLU A 715 1.97 23.83 30.44
N THR A 716 1.80 22.78 29.61
CA THR A 716 2.40 21.47 29.94
C THR A 716 3.92 21.55 29.89
N ALA A 717 4.51 22.22 28.92
CA ALA A 717 5.96 22.38 28.83
C ALA A 717 6.54 23.07 30.07
N ILE A 718 5.86 24.11 30.58
CA ILE A 718 6.27 24.82 31.80
C ILE A 718 6.05 23.95 33.05
N GLN A 719 4.87 23.36 33.20
CA GLN A 719 4.53 22.52 34.38
C GLN A 719 5.45 21.33 34.54
N GLN A 720 5.86 20.73 33.42
CA GLN A 720 6.72 19.54 33.42
C GLN A 720 8.20 19.89 33.34
N ASP A 721 8.54 21.17 33.34
CA ASP A 721 9.92 21.67 33.19
C ASP A 721 10.63 21.03 32.00
N ALA A 722 9.94 21.04 30.83
CA ALA A 722 10.38 20.33 29.64
C ALA A 722 11.73 20.87 29.13
N ASP A 723 12.58 19.96 28.69
CA ASP A 723 13.85 20.29 28.02
C ASP A 723 13.62 20.53 26.52
N VAL A 724 12.69 19.78 25.94
CA VAL A 724 12.35 19.86 24.51
C VAL A 724 10.84 19.79 24.32
N VAL A 725 10.33 20.63 23.43
CA VAL A 725 8.96 20.59 22.90
C VAL A 725 9.01 20.19 21.44
N GLY A 726 8.43 19.02 21.10
CA GLY A 726 8.31 18.52 19.74
C GLY A 726 6.95 18.85 19.15
N LEU A 727 6.93 19.54 18.01
CA LEU A 727 5.71 19.93 17.31
C LEU A 727 5.63 19.25 15.95
N ALA A 728 4.52 18.58 15.67
CA ALA A 728 4.27 17.94 14.40
C ALA A 728 3.15 18.65 13.61
N ALA A 729 3.40 18.92 12.31
CA ALA A 729 2.40 19.39 11.37
C ALA A 729 2.54 18.65 10.04
N LEU A 730 1.44 18.07 9.56
CA LEU A 730 1.41 17.35 8.29
C LEU A 730 0.77 18.16 7.16
N MET A 731 -0.01 19.18 7.51
CA MET A 731 -0.66 20.08 6.57
C MET A 731 0.00 21.47 6.60
N THR A 732 0.15 22.07 5.44
CA THR A 732 0.67 23.43 5.33
C THR A 732 -0.22 24.46 6.01
N THR A 733 -1.52 24.20 6.05
CA THR A 733 -2.52 25.06 6.72
C THR A 733 -2.40 25.06 8.24
N THR A 734 -1.74 24.06 8.83
CA THR A 734 -1.54 23.95 10.29
C THR A 734 -0.15 24.39 10.75
N MET A 735 0.80 24.57 9.83
CA MET A 735 2.14 25.07 10.14
C MET A 735 2.15 26.38 10.93
N PRO A 736 1.30 27.40 10.65
CA PRO A 736 1.25 28.63 11.44
C PRO A 736 0.93 28.43 12.94
N GLN A 737 0.41 27.29 13.32
CA GLN A 737 0.19 26.97 14.73
C GLN A 737 1.51 26.66 15.45
N ILE A 738 2.53 26.19 14.73
CA ILE A 738 3.89 26.02 15.27
C ILE A 738 4.44 27.37 15.72
N ASP A 739 4.30 28.40 14.89
CA ASP A 739 4.77 29.78 15.21
C ASP A 739 4.11 30.30 16.49
N LYS A 740 2.77 30.09 16.61
CA LYS A 740 2.03 30.50 17.83
C LYS A 740 2.54 29.79 19.09
N VAL A 741 2.93 28.52 19.00
CA VAL A 741 3.49 27.80 20.15
C VAL A 741 4.88 28.36 20.49
N ILE A 742 5.72 28.60 19.48
CA ILE A 742 7.06 29.17 19.67
C ILE A 742 6.98 30.57 20.33
N ASP A 743 6.15 31.47 19.79
CA ASP A 743 5.95 32.78 20.31
C ASP A 743 5.48 32.77 21.77
N LYS A 744 4.54 31.88 22.11
CA LYS A 744 4.02 31.76 23.46
C LYS A 744 5.05 31.16 24.44
N LEU A 745 5.85 30.18 24.01
CA LEU A 745 6.94 29.64 24.81
C LEU A 745 7.98 30.71 25.11
N GLN A 746 8.35 31.53 24.12
CA GLN A 746 9.28 32.65 24.28
C GLN A 746 8.70 33.74 25.19
N ALA A 747 7.45 34.14 25.00
CA ALA A 747 6.76 35.13 25.84
C ALA A 747 6.63 34.66 27.30
N ALA A 748 6.46 33.35 27.53
CA ALA A 748 6.42 32.76 28.85
C ALA A 748 7.81 32.55 29.49
N GLY A 749 8.90 32.84 28.76
CA GLY A 749 10.27 32.60 29.25
C GLY A 749 10.58 31.11 29.48
N ALA A 750 9.93 30.18 28.75
CA ALA A 750 10.16 28.77 28.89
C ALA A 750 11.59 28.41 28.45
N ARG A 751 12.23 27.48 29.19
CA ARG A 751 13.60 27.03 28.85
C ARG A 751 13.64 25.99 27.74
N ALA A 752 12.48 25.39 27.44
CA ALA A 752 12.37 24.32 26.50
C ALA A 752 12.84 24.72 25.10
N LYS A 753 13.62 23.86 24.46
CA LYS A 753 14.01 24.00 23.07
C LYS A 753 12.92 23.43 22.17
N VAL A 754 12.65 24.07 21.06
CA VAL A 754 11.59 23.64 20.14
C VAL A 754 12.17 22.87 18.97
N MET A 755 11.67 21.62 18.82
CA MET A 755 11.96 20.76 17.68
C MET A 755 10.69 20.59 16.85
N ILE A 756 10.80 20.77 15.55
CA ILE A 756 9.66 20.65 14.65
C ILE A 756 9.86 19.54 13.61
N GLY A 757 8.76 18.94 13.15
CA GLY A 757 8.77 17.90 12.14
C GLY A 757 7.38 17.65 11.54
N GLY A 758 7.33 16.77 10.55
CA GLY A 758 6.12 16.45 9.79
C GLY A 758 6.31 16.66 8.29
N ALA A 759 5.47 16.01 7.47
CA ALA A 759 5.67 15.97 6.01
C ALA A 759 5.60 17.34 5.32
N ALA A 760 4.89 18.30 5.91
CA ALA A 760 4.83 19.67 5.37
C ALA A 760 5.98 20.56 5.85
N VAL A 761 6.72 20.13 6.90
CA VAL A 761 7.75 20.96 7.57
C VAL A 761 9.10 20.74 6.88
N THR A 762 9.82 21.82 6.63
CA THR A 762 11.16 21.83 6.01
C THR A 762 12.21 22.48 6.92
N GLN A 763 13.50 22.30 6.60
CA GLN A 763 14.57 22.99 7.32
C GLN A 763 14.44 24.52 7.19
N ASP A 764 14.13 25.00 5.99
CA ASP A 764 13.98 26.44 5.74
C ASP A 764 12.86 27.04 6.59
N TYR A 765 11.77 26.28 6.78
CA TYR A 765 10.70 26.71 7.66
C TYR A 765 11.14 26.75 9.13
N ALA A 766 11.86 25.71 9.60
CA ALA A 766 12.38 25.70 10.96
C ALA A 766 13.28 26.92 11.25
N ASP A 767 14.13 27.26 10.29
CA ASP A 767 15.02 28.40 10.38
C ASP A 767 14.24 29.74 10.40
N SER A 768 13.13 29.84 9.66
CA SER A 768 12.28 31.03 9.58
C SER A 768 11.41 31.23 10.81
N CYS A 769 10.84 30.16 11.40
CA CYS A 769 9.96 30.28 12.57
C CYS A 769 10.73 30.31 13.90
N GLY A 770 12.05 30.20 13.87
CA GLY A 770 12.90 30.24 15.07
C GLY A 770 12.84 28.96 15.90
N ALA A 771 12.54 27.83 15.29
CA ALA A 771 12.69 26.53 15.93
C ALA A 771 14.16 26.19 16.15
N ASP A 772 14.48 25.52 17.29
CA ASP A 772 15.86 25.16 17.62
C ASP A 772 16.36 23.96 16.82
N ALA A 773 15.45 23.11 16.30
CA ALA A 773 15.83 21.93 15.51
C ALA A 773 14.70 21.50 14.57
N TYR A 774 15.11 20.92 13.42
CA TYR A 774 14.23 20.23 12.48
C TYR A 774 14.56 18.74 12.37
N ALA A 775 13.57 17.91 12.55
CA ALA A 775 13.69 16.46 12.40
C ALA A 775 12.83 15.96 11.23
N ALA A 776 13.47 15.52 10.15
CA ALA A 776 12.78 14.97 8.99
C ALA A 776 12.13 13.60 9.29
N ASP A 777 12.66 12.88 10.29
CA ASP A 777 12.17 11.58 10.74
C ASP A 777 12.42 11.36 12.23
N GLY A 778 11.84 10.28 12.77
CA GLY A 778 11.94 9.97 14.20
C GLY A 778 13.36 9.62 14.66
N VAL A 779 14.22 9.06 13.80
CA VAL A 779 15.61 8.72 14.13
C VAL A 779 16.45 9.99 14.29
N LYS A 780 16.25 10.94 13.35
CA LYS A 780 16.89 12.26 13.43
C LYS A 780 16.40 13.04 14.64
N ALA A 781 15.10 12.92 15.00
CA ALA A 781 14.55 13.54 16.20
C ALA A 781 15.26 13.06 17.48
N VAL A 782 15.49 11.77 17.64
CA VAL A 782 16.22 11.22 18.77
C VAL A 782 17.66 11.74 18.83
N LYS A 783 18.34 11.79 17.69
CA LYS A 783 19.72 12.31 17.62
C LYS A 783 19.79 13.78 18.05
N LEU A 784 18.90 14.59 17.51
CA LEU A 784 18.84 16.04 17.83
C LEU A 784 18.42 16.28 19.30
N ALA A 785 17.48 15.50 19.83
CA ALA A 785 17.06 15.58 21.22
C ALA A 785 18.24 15.32 22.17
N LYS A 786 19.05 14.29 21.91
CA LYS A 786 20.27 13.99 22.68
C LYS A 786 21.28 15.14 22.63
N GLN A 787 21.46 15.76 21.47
CA GLN A 787 22.34 16.92 21.30
C GLN A 787 21.85 18.14 22.09
N ILE A 788 20.53 18.40 22.07
CA ILE A 788 19.91 19.52 22.78
C ILE A 788 20.13 19.41 24.30
N VAL A 789 19.95 18.21 24.84
CA VAL A 789 20.12 18.00 26.31
C VAL A 789 21.56 17.69 26.72
N GLY A 790 22.50 17.62 25.78
CA GLY A 790 23.94 17.42 26.08
C GLY A 790 24.30 15.99 26.50
N VAL A 791 23.52 14.99 26.05
CA VAL A 791 23.78 13.57 26.33
C VAL A 791 24.17 12.91 25.02
N GLU A 792 25.45 12.54 24.85
CA GLU A 792 25.92 11.78 23.68
C GLU A 792 25.47 10.32 23.69
#